data_696eaeaa0d19f36d12e012497b7d43e0
#
_entry.id   696eaeaa0d19f36d12e012497b7d43e0
#
_cell.length_a   1.000
_cell.length_b   1.000
_cell.length_c   1.000
_cell.angle_alpha   90.00
_cell.angle_beta   90.00
_cell.angle_gamma   90.00
#
_symmetry.space_group_name_H-M   'P 1'
#
loop_
_entity.id
_entity.type
_entity.pdbx_description
1 polymer ?
#
loop_
_entity_poly.entity_id
_entity_poly.type
_entity_poly.pdbx_seq_one_letter_code
_entity_poly.pdbx_strand_id
1 'polypeptide(L)'
;MIMRIILKNLSKYLAIFILITVFISIGIISTVSPNIDQYSAEIKGWLNENNNYEIDFKEMSANWTFDGPELILANPVIREKSSRFNIIEMEELIANIGFIDFIMGRAIAPNQLKFRSLAIDLSFSPDGDLLFQGLSLFNLTELIGQENDTSSNLSVVGEIVKLKISLPGQEEINLSIPRIQIERNNNEINLETDFELPEIFGNSIFLSASKRISRVNPSSEWILYAEGEELNIQKWMNAAQIRNGNAISGQLNIQSWFEFNLDKLNRMTADISLNELTNNKNKKKPVDIKSRIEFSNNEFGWFAVADKFQLRRENGFSPESRIEVQINENKIDSRITLDSNISFFDLRDLSSISAVIDNNFLSDFLEFQPSGQLKDTKINISDTREPDNRFDISTDFDNLGLLLSTQKNQEINKLNIEGGSGKFFLNQTGGRLDLSSQDSLITSDYYFDGNLNLTSAEGAIIWRTNEQGILILSDNIVLQNPFFDIATSFEISWLEGQRTPYADIEGYWNVDDVAQFVKLLPKKTLNPVLYEWAQNAFLSGKITNGSIRLVGLLEKFPFRKNDGIFQVKALAEDLALNYADTWPDAKVKNMEFTIDSAHIYSLKNESLHAGMMVEDAVIEIKDLSNPIFEMQASSSAQLNTINNFLISSPIDKYFGGMLRNISSSGEAEYFVSVSMPLRVKERAKYDYTTNFRLRDVNLDIEGLNPKIQNINGLASISRHDISTEGMTGSWIGSDIKISARKAFSYEKDLSGVISVTSTTEINDIDKNFNSSLSESLSGSTDYTLKINVPRYSENPQSFFINLNANIDSIDISLPRPIRDLKENNKFIDMDIYFPEDSSLMLQGRVGSDISWNIDYVKDQNIWELKKGALTFGSVDYKSA
;
A
#
# COMPACT_ATOMS: atom_id res chain seq x y z
N MET A 1 -33.07 -37.61 -89.37
CA MET A 1 -34.38 -38.21 -89.04
C MET A 1 -34.30 -39.67 -88.62
N ILE A 2 -33.43 -40.47 -89.24
CA ILE A 2 -33.22 -41.90 -88.98
C ILE A 2 -32.57 -42.12 -87.57
N MET A 3 -31.59 -41.30 -87.15
CA MET A 3 -30.92 -41.40 -85.82
C MET A 3 -31.85 -41.12 -84.64
N ARG A 4 -32.87 -40.28 -84.80
CA ARG A 4 -33.91 -39.98 -83.77
C ARG A 4 -34.90 -41.15 -83.58
N ILE A 5 -35.16 -41.94 -84.62
CA ILE A 5 -36.02 -43.10 -84.60
C ILE A 5 -35.31 -44.31 -83.89
N ILE A 6 -34.00 -44.49 -84.23
CA ILE A 6 -33.19 -45.55 -83.60
C ILE A 6 -33.00 -45.27 -82.09
N LEU A 7 -32.65 -44.05 -81.71
CA LEU A 7 -32.54 -43.66 -80.27
C LEU A 7 -33.88 -43.82 -79.53
N LYS A 8 -35.01 -43.51 -80.16
CA LYS A 8 -36.34 -43.66 -79.50
C LYS A 8 -36.75 -45.12 -79.37
N ASN A 9 -36.32 -45.96 -80.25
CA ASN A 9 -36.59 -47.41 -80.14
C ASN A 9 -35.62 -48.07 -79.14
N LEU A 10 -34.33 -47.69 -79.16
CA LEU A 10 -33.35 -48.12 -78.19
C LEU A 10 -33.81 -47.79 -76.73
N SER A 11 -34.31 -46.57 -76.50
CA SER A 11 -34.81 -46.15 -75.16
C SER A 11 -36.08 -46.98 -74.75
N LYS A 12 -36.92 -47.34 -75.68
CA LYS A 12 -38.06 -48.27 -75.39
C LYS A 12 -37.59 -49.66 -75.02
N TYR A 13 -36.65 -50.25 -75.78
CA TYR A 13 -36.15 -51.59 -75.42
C TYR A 13 -35.34 -51.54 -74.09
N LEU A 14 -34.59 -50.50 -73.83
CA LEU A 14 -33.94 -50.34 -72.57
C LEU A 14 -34.93 -50.21 -71.41
N ALA A 15 -35.99 -49.41 -71.58
CA ALA A 15 -37.07 -49.29 -70.58
C ALA A 15 -37.82 -50.62 -70.37
N ILE A 16 -38.07 -51.33 -71.40
CA ILE A 16 -38.68 -52.69 -71.32
C ILE A 16 -37.74 -53.69 -70.62
N PHE A 17 -36.46 -53.65 -70.95
CA PHE A 17 -35.43 -54.48 -70.27
C PHE A 17 -35.32 -54.17 -68.83
N ILE A 18 -35.31 -52.90 -68.47
CA ILE A 18 -35.32 -52.43 -67.07
C ILE A 18 -36.57 -52.92 -66.35
N LEU A 19 -37.71 -52.80 -67.00
CA LEU A 19 -39.01 -53.23 -66.43
C LEU A 19 -39.11 -54.73 -66.23
N ILE A 20 -38.59 -55.54 -67.14
CA ILE A 20 -38.46 -56.98 -67.04
C ILE A 20 -37.49 -57.34 -65.93
N THR A 21 -36.34 -56.70 -65.86
CA THR A 21 -35.37 -56.91 -64.78
C THR A 21 -35.95 -56.57 -63.38
N VAL A 22 -36.71 -55.48 -63.28
CA VAL A 22 -37.39 -55.11 -62.10
C VAL A 22 -38.48 -56.15 -61.70
N PHE A 23 -39.26 -56.64 -62.68
CA PHE A 23 -40.26 -57.65 -62.46
C PHE A 23 -39.65 -58.99 -62.04
N ILE A 24 -38.52 -59.43 -62.66
CA ILE A 24 -37.83 -60.61 -62.25
C ILE A 24 -37.24 -60.42 -60.83
N SER A 25 -36.67 -59.31 -60.57
CA SER A 25 -36.17 -58.97 -59.20
C SER A 25 -37.31 -59.04 -58.16
N ILE A 26 -38.47 -58.39 -58.43
CA ILE A 26 -39.63 -58.49 -57.56
C ILE A 26 -40.12 -59.95 -57.36
N GLY A 27 -40.12 -60.76 -58.45
CA GLY A 27 -40.47 -62.14 -58.39
C GLY A 27 -39.53 -63.00 -57.50
N ILE A 28 -38.22 -62.78 -57.64
CA ILE A 28 -37.22 -63.44 -56.81
C ILE A 28 -37.40 -63.01 -55.36
N ILE A 29 -37.56 -61.75 -55.14
CA ILE A 29 -37.80 -61.18 -53.82
C ILE A 29 -39.03 -61.75 -53.12
N SER A 30 -40.14 -61.87 -53.88
CA SER A 30 -41.40 -62.34 -53.30
C SER A 30 -41.40 -63.86 -52.96
N THR A 31 -40.46 -64.63 -53.53
CA THR A 31 -40.33 -66.08 -53.30
C THR A 31 -39.20 -66.46 -52.35
N VAL A 32 -38.09 -65.71 -52.36
CA VAL A 32 -36.91 -66.11 -51.58
C VAL A 32 -36.99 -65.43 -50.19
N SER A 33 -37.39 -64.14 -50.09
CA SER A 33 -37.42 -63.40 -48.83
C SER A 33 -38.25 -64.09 -47.73
N PRO A 34 -39.45 -64.67 -47.93
CA PRO A 34 -40.19 -65.33 -46.87
C PRO A 34 -39.64 -66.72 -46.45
N ASN A 35 -38.77 -67.34 -47.25
CA ASN A 35 -38.24 -68.69 -47.00
C ASN A 35 -36.71 -68.74 -46.73
N ILE A 36 -36.08 -67.53 -46.45
CA ILE A 36 -34.64 -67.43 -46.29
C ILE A 36 -34.10 -68.19 -45.09
N ASP A 37 -34.94 -68.39 -44.07
CA ASP A 37 -34.55 -69.11 -42.84
C ASP A 37 -34.22 -70.57 -43.12
N GLN A 38 -34.75 -71.22 -44.26
CA GLN A 38 -34.37 -72.53 -44.67
C GLN A 38 -32.91 -72.70 -45.02
N TYR A 39 -32.23 -71.62 -45.39
CA TYR A 39 -30.81 -71.52 -45.72
C TYR A 39 -29.92 -71.06 -44.54
N SER A 40 -30.47 -71.03 -43.35
CA SER A 40 -29.75 -70.52 -42.14
C SER A 40 -28.51 -71.38 -41.84
N ALA A 41 -28.57 -72.71 -42.09
CA ALA A 41 -27.43 -73.56 -41.84
C ALA A 41 -26.27 -73.36 -42.85
N GLU A 42 -26.61 -73.13 -44.13
CA GLU A 42 -25.64 -72.86 -45.20
C GLU A 42 -25.01 -71.48 -44.97
N ILE A 43 -25.79 -70.49 -44.61
CA ILE A 43 -25.31 -69.16 -44.34
C ILE A 43 -24.47 -69.14 -43.07
N LYS A 44 -24.83 -69.85 -41.99
CA LYS A 44 -23.94 -70.01 -40.80
C LYS A 44 -22.67 -70.74 -41.19
N GLY A 45 -22.72 -71.77 -42.03
CA GLY A 45 -21.48 -72.39 -42.54
C GLY A 45 -20.59 -71.48 -43.27
N TRP A 46 -21.14 -70.67 -44.20
CA TRP A 46 -20.41 -69.63 -44.95
C TRP A 46 -19.85 -68.51 -44.12
N LEU A 47 -20.66 -67.95 -43.16
CA LEU A 47 -20.19 -66.91 -42.27
C LEU A 47 -19.05 -67.38 -41.37
N ASN A 48 -19.02 -68.68 -41.07
CA ASN A 48 -18.02 -69.27 -40.17
C ASN A 48 -16.84 -69.89 -40.91
N GLU A 49 -16.85 -69.89 -42.25
CA GLU A 49 -15.77 -70.43 -43.09
C GLU A 49 -14.58 -69.43 -43.10
N ASN A 50 -13.39 -69.88 -42.70
CA ASN A 50 -12.17 -69.14 -42.69
C ASN A 50 -12.01 -67.97 -41.65
N ASN A 51 -12.87 -67.92 -40.65
CA ASN A 51 -12.80 -66.94 -39.55
C ASN A 51 -12.39 -67.61 -38.24
N ASN A 52 -11.67 -66.87 -37.38
CA ASN A 52 -11.36 -67.25 -35.99
C ASN A 52 -12.60 -67.20 -35.06
N TYR A 53 -13.70 -66.64 -35.53
CA TYR A 53 -14.90 -66.39 -34.79
C TYR A 53 -16.04 -67.21 -35.39
N GLU A 54 -16.99 -67.62 -34.54
CA GLU A 54 -18.25 -68.29 -34.87
C GLU A 54 -19.41 -67.32 -34.64
N ILE A 55 -20.22 -67.08 -35.67
CA ILE A 55 -21.44 -66.35 -35.64
C ILE A 55 -22.60 -67.38 -35.62
N ASP A 56 -23.35 -67.27 -34.51
CA ASP A 56 -24.60 -68.08 -34.32
C ASP A 56 -25.81 -67.14 -34.15
N PHE A 57 -26.98 -67.55 -34.61
CA PHE A 57 -28.23 -66.81 -34.53
C PHE A 57 -29.42 -67.73 -34.41
N LYS A 58 -30.53 -67.22 -33.82
CA LYS A 58 -31.75 -68.07 -33.62
C LYS A 58 -32.60 -68.17 -34.88
N GLU A 59 -32.88 -67.04 -35.49
CA GLU A 59 -33.80 -66.94 -36.64
C GLU A 59 -33.15 -65.98 -37.65
N MET A 60 -33.46 -66.15 -38.93
CA MET A 60 -33.00 -65.28 -40.02
C MET A 60 -34.23 -64.91 -40.87
N SER A 61 -34.28 -63.60 -41.21
CA SER A 61 -35.26 -63.09 -42.14
C SER A 61 -34.57 -62.16 -43.16
N ALA A 62 -35.20 -61.96 -44.28
CA ALA A 62 -34.76 -61.01 -45.26
C ALA A 62 -35.86 -60.02 -45.57
N ASN A 63 -35.46 -58.74 -45.68
CA ASN A 63 -36.32 -57.67 -46.13
C ASN A 63 -35.69 -56.99 -47.35
N TRP A 64 -36.45 -56.20 -48.07
CA TRP A 64 -35.99 -55.48 -49.24
C TRP A 64 -36.31 -54.02 -49.10
N THR A 65 -35.28 -53.21 -49.14
CA THR A 65 -35.36 -51.76 -49.03
C THR A 65 -34.95 -51.07 -50.35
N PHE A 66 -35.07 -49.73 -50.42
CA PHE A 66 -34.62 -48.96 -51.53
C PHE A 66 -33.09 -49.04 -51.76
N ASP A 67 -32.32 -49.33 -50.71
CA ASP A 67 -30.89 -49.41 -50.71
C ASP A 67 -30.37 -50.82 -51.10
N GLY A 68 -31.30 -51.82 -51.11
CA GLY A 68 -31.01 -53.19 -51.49
C GLY A 68 -31.60 -54.19 -50.51
N PRO A 69 -31.24 -55.51 -50.67
CA PRO A 69 -31.67 -56.54 -49.76
C PRO A 69 -31.02 -56.40 -48.38
N GLU A 70 -31.82 -56.62 -47.38
CA GLU A 70 -31.42 -56.68 -45.99
C GLU A 70 -31.55 -58.05 -45.40
N LEU A 71 -30.47 -58.59 -44.82
CA LEU A 71 -30.45 -59.79 -44.05
C LEU A 71 -30.59 -59.46 -42.58
N ILE A 72 -31.59 -59.96 -41.91
CA ILE A 72 -31.90 -59.74 -40.51
C ILE A 72 -31.65 -61.02 -39.73
N LEU A 73 -30.70 -60.96 -38.79
CA LEU A 73 -30.38 -62.07 -37.88
C LEU A 73 -30.93 -61.67 -36.46
N ALA A 74 -31.78 -62.59 -35.94
CA ALA A 74 -32.32 -62.41 -34.60
C ALA A 74 -31.45 -63.10 -33.55
N ASN A 75 -31.14 -62.34 -32.46
CA ASN A 75 -30.29 -62.79 -31.35
C ASN A 75 -28.93 -63.41 -31.83
N PRO A 76 -28.19 -62.70 -32.68
CA PRO A 76 -26.90 -63.21 -33.09
C PRO A 76 -25.89 -63.13 -31.94
N VAL A 77 -25.03 -64.16 -31.87
CA VAL A 77 -23.91 -64.23 -30.90
C VAL A 77 -22.64 -64.51 -31.67
N ILE A 78 -21.64 -63.65 -31.39
CA ILE A 78 -20.27 -63.82 -31.93
C ILE A 78 -19.42 -64.47 -30.85
N ARG A 79 -18.84 -65.64 -31.12
CA ARG A 79 -18.01 -66.43 -30.20
C ARG A 79 -16.62 -66.61 -30.76
N GLU A 80 -15.64 -66.64 -29.86
CA GLU A 80 -14.31 -67.11 -30.25
C GLU A 80 -14.27 -68.59 -30.39
N LYS A 81 -13.84 -69.17 -31.53
CA LYS A 81 -13.83 -70.62 -31.80
C LYS A 81 -12.94 -71.37 -30.82
N SER A 82 -11.86 -70.82 -30.37
CA SER A 82 -10.89 -71.39 -29.45
C SER A 82 -11.41 -71.55 -28.01
N SER A 83 -12.03 -70.54 -27.48
CA SER A 83 -12.50 -70.51 -26.09
C SER A 83 -14.00 -70.76 -25.92
N ARG A 84 -14.76 -70.63 -26.98
CA ARG A 84 -16.23 -70.64 -26.99
C ARG A 84 -16.84 -69.52 -26.16
N PHE A 85 -16.06 -68.48 -25.87
CA PHE A 85 -16.49 -67.33 -25.14
C PHE A 85 -17.35 -66.44 -26.05
N ASN A 86 -18.53 -66.02 -25.55
CA ASN A 86 -19.36 -65.03 -26.26
C ASN A 86 -18.73 -63.67 -26.18
N ILE A 87 -18.25 -63.20 -27.31
CA ILE A 87 -17.58 -61.89 -27.39
C ILE A 87 -18.61 -60.78 -27.51
N ILE A 88 -19.63 -60.99 -28.36
CA ILE A 88 -20.66 -60.01 -28.66
C ILE A 88 -22.02 -60.72 -28.69
N GLU A 89 -22.96 -60.20 -27.96
CA GLU A 89 -24.39 -60.64 -27.98
C GLU A 89 -25.24 -59.36 -28.28
N MET A 90 -26.21 -59.55 -29.19
CA MET A 90 -27.11 -58.48 -29.56
C MET A 90 -28.53 -59.03 -29.87
N GLU A 91 -29.58 -58.19 -29.80
CA GLU A 91 -30.92 -58.58 -30.11
C GLU A 91 -31.14 -58.79 -31.64
N GLU A 92 -30.54 -57.90 -32.44
CA GLU A 92 -30.75 -57.90 -33.88
C GLU A 92 -29.50 -57.42 -34.59
N LEU A 93 -29.13 -58.10 -35.69
CA LEU A 93 -28.10 -57.66 -36.64
C LEU A 93 -28.73 -57.59 -38.04
N ILE A 94 -28.72 -56.44 -38.64
CA ILE A 94 -29.19 -56.18 -39.98
C ILE A 94 -28.00 -55.94 -40.89
N ALA A 95 -27.82 -56.73 -41.91
CA ALA A 95 -26.81 -56.58 -42.95
C ALA A 95 -27.45 -56.12 -44.25
N ASN A 96 -27.17 -54.89 -44.68
CA ASN A 96 -27.65 -54.34 -45.95
C ASN A 96 -26.60 -54.56 -47.06
N ILE A 97 -27.03 -55.13 -48.19
CA ILE A 97 -26.21 -55.41 -49.38
C ILE A 97 -26.60 -54.39 -50.41
N GLY A 98 -25.67 -53.54 -50.88
CA GLY A 98 -25.97 -52.51 -51.89
C GLY A 98 -26.60 -53.07 -53.16
N PHE A 99 -27.71 -52.44 -53.60
CA PHE A 99 -28.50 -52.87 -54.76
C PHE A 99 -27.62 -53.05 -56.04
N ILE A 100 -26.70 -52.15 -56.28
CA ILE A 100 -25.84 -52.21 -57.50
C ILE A 100 -24.87 -53.36 -57.35
N ASP A 101 -24.29 -53.64 -56.23
CA ASP A 101 -23.33 -54.68 -55.98
C ASP A 101 -23.98 -56.06 -56.05
N PHE A 102 -25.18 -56.13 -55.53
CA PHE A 102 -26.04 -57.36 -55.64
C PHE A 102 -26.34 -57.68 -57.06
N ILE A 103 -26.78 -56.71 -57.89
CA ILE A 103 -27.11 -56.94 -59.34
C ILE A 103 -25.89 -57.28 -60.16
N MET A 104 -24.73 -56.67 -59.87
CA MET A 104 -23.49 -56.88 -60.60
C MET A 104 -22.76 -58.15 -60.20
N GLY A 105 -23.25 -58.91 -59.22
CA GLY A 105 -22.61 -60.14 -58.75
C GLY A 105 -21.23 -59.88 -58.14
N ARG A 106 -20.98 -58.69 -57.69
CA ARG A 106 -19.77 -58.40 -56.98
C ARG A 106 -19.83 -59.06 -55.60
N ALA A 107 -18.72 -59.28 -54.93
CA ALA A 107 -18.63 -59.98 -53.66
C ALA A 107 -19.73 -59.53 -52.72
N ILE A 108 -20.44 -60.43 -52.06
CA ILE A 108 -21.59 -60.17 -51.15
C ILE A 108 -21.04 -59.62 -49.81
N ALA A 109 -20.51 -58.42 -49.89
CA ALA A 109 -20.08 -57.65 -48.69
C ALA A 109 -21.18 -56.66 -48.31
N PRO A 110 -21.59 -56.62 -47.06
CA PRO A 110 -22.59 -55.63 -46.62
C PRO A 110 -22.02 -54.22 -46.71
N ASN A 111 -22.83 -53.32 -47.30
CA ASN A 111 -22.50 -51.89 -47.31
C ASN A 111 -22.85 -51.21 -45.97
N GLN A 112 -23.86 -51.79 -45.25
CA GLN A 112 -24.27 -51.32 -43.98
C GLN A 112 -24.61 -52.50 -43.05
N LEU A 113 -24.06 -52.41 -41.83
CA LEU A 113 -24.41 -53.28 -40.72
C LEU A 113 -25.12 -52.43 -39.64
N LYS A 114 -26.32 -52.84 -39.27
CA LYS A 114 -27.05 -52.28 -38.13
C LYS A 114 -27.18 -53.32 -37.05
N PHE A 115 -26.82 -52.97 -35.83
CA PHE A 115 -27.05 -53.82 -34.68
C PHE A 115 -27.86 -53.08 -33.63
N ARG A 116 -28.68 -53.80 -32.88
CA ARG A 116 -29.57 -53.27 -31.86
C ARG A 116 -29.39 -53.98 -30.54
N SER A 117 -29.48 -53.22 -29.43
CA SER A 117 -29.36 -53.77 -28.07
C SER A 117 -28.05 -54.52 -27.86
N LEU A 118 -26.96 -53.92 -28.20
CA LEU A 118 -25.61 -54.42 -27.94
C LEU A 118 -25.15 -54.07 -26.51
N ALA A 119 -24.63 -55.06 -25.76
CA ALA A 119 -23.96 -54.85 -24.49
C ALA A 119 -22.43 -54.93 -24.65
N ILE A 120 -21.72 -53.90 -24.29
CA ILE A 120 -20.27 -53.83 -24.34
C ILE A 120 -19.71 -53.69 -22.92
N ASP A 121 -18.74 -54.52 -22.55
CA ASP A 121 -18.01 -54.41 -21.29
C ASP A 121 -16.58 -54.03 -21.57
N LEU A 122 -16.18 -52.86 -21.07
CA LEU A 122 -14.81 -52.34 -21.07
C LEU A 122 -14.20 -52.47 -19.68
N SER A 123 -13.07 -53.12 -19.57
CA SER A 123 -12.32 -53.26 -18.33
C SER A 123 -10.84 -52.93 -18.53
N PHE A 124 -10.11 -52.72 -17.43
CA PHE A 124 -8.66 -52.49 -17.51
C PHE A 124 -7.91 -53.68 -16.91
N SER A 125 -6.86 -54.14 -17.58
CA SER A 125 -5.93 -55.11 -17.03
C SER A 125 -5.20 -54.58 -15.82
N PRO A 126 -4.59 -55.40 -14.96
CA PRO A 126 -3.72 -54.94 -13.89
C PRO A 126 -2.53 -54.08 -14.37
N ASP A 127 -2.11 -54.25 -15.59
CA ASP A 127 -1.03 -53.53 -16.23
C ASP A 127 -1.49 -52.23 -16.89
N GLY A 128 -2.81 -51.90 -16.83
CA GLY A 128 -3.40 -50.66 -17.34
C GLY A 128 -3.89 -50.73 -18.79
N ASP A 129 -3.83 -51.90 -19.46
CA ASP A 129 -4.34 -52.08 -20.82
C ASP A 129 -5.87 -52.17 -20.84
N LEU A 130 -6.48 -51.50 -21.81
CA LEU A 130 -7.93 -51.55 -22.02
C LEU A 130 -8.35 -52.88 -22.63
N LEU A 131 -9.26 -53.57 -21.95
CA LEU A 131 -9.86 -54.84 -22.38
C LEU A 131 -11.31 -54.59 -22.84
N PHE A 132 -11.64 -55.14 -23.99
CA PHE A 132 -12.99 -55.22 -24.54
C PHE A 132 -13.55 -56.63 -24.31
N GLN A 133 -14.64 -56.73 -23.57
CA GLN A 133 -15.19 -58.04 -23.21
C GLN A 133 -14.16 -59.01 -22.60
N GLY A 134 -13.20 -58.47 -21.86
CA GLY A 134 -12.09 -59.27 -21.30
C GLY A 134 -10.96 -59.61 -22.27
N LEU A 135 -11.03 -59.18 -23.51
CA LEU A 135 -10.02 -59.41 -24.56
C LEU A 135 -9.23 -58.09 -24.81
N SER A 136 -7.93 -58.23 -25.11
CA SER A 136 -7.12 -57.02 -25.47
C SER A 136 -7.68 -56.40 -26.76
N LEU A 137 -7.74 -55.04 -26.75
CA LEU A 137 -8.16 -54.25 -27.92
C LEU A 137 -7.36 -54.57 -29.19
N PHE A 138 -6.13 -55.06 -29.03
CA PHE A 138 -5.28 -55.49 -30.15
C PHE A 138 -5.93 -56.62 -30.97
N ASN A 139 -6.70 -57.50 -30.34
CA ASN A 139 -7.41 -58.57 -31.02
C ASN A 139 -8.69 -58.11 -31.73
N LEU A 140 -9.22 -56.94 -31.41
CA LEU A 140 -10.38 -56.36 -32.09
C LEU A 140 -10.10 -55.79 -33.46
N THR A 141 -8.86 -55.32 -33.70
CA THR A 141 -8.45 -54.84 -35.01
C THR A 141 -8.45 -55.97 -36.07
N GLU A 142 -8.29 -57.23 -35.64
CA GLU A 142 -8.47 -58.39 -36.51
C GLU A 142 -9.96 -58.71 -36.83
N LEU A 143 -10.88 -58.33 -35.92
CA LEU A 143 -12.33 -58.50 -36.10
C LEU A 143 -12.90 -57.54 -37.16
N ILE A 144 -12.35 -56.33 -37.27
CA ILE A 144 -12.82 -55.30 -38.20
C ILE A 144 -12.24 -55.45 -39.62
N GLY A 145 -11.44 -56.48 -39.82
CA GLY A 145 -10.87 -56.89 -41.15
C GLY A 145 -9.41 -56.51 -41.33
N GLN A 146 -8.70 -57.48 -41.86
CA GLN A 146 -7.29 -57.33 -42.28
C GLN A 146 -7.16 -56.18 -43.28
N GLU A 147 -6.10 -55.42 -43.17
CA GLU A 147 -5.75 -54.26 -44.02
C GLU A 147 -5.81 -54.47 -45.52
N ASN A 148 -6.06 -55.72 -45.97
CA ASN A 148 -5.96 -56.10 -47.37
C ASN A 148 -7.25 -55.97 -48.19
N ASP A 149 -8.42 -55.68 -47.57
CA ASP A 149 -9.69 -55.60 -48.35
C ASP A 149 -10.06 -54.10 -48.54
N THR A 150 -9.53 -53.53 -49.58
CA THR A 150 -9.55 -52.08 -49.85
C THR A 150 -10.72 -51.64 -50.72
N SER A 151 -11.78 -52.37 -50.86
CA SER A 151 -12.77 -52.10 -51.92
C SER A 151 -14.18 -51.86 -51.50
N SER A 152 -14.54 -51.86 -50.22
CA SER A 152 -15.94 -51.67 -49.79
C SER A 152 -16.11 -50.48 -48.86
N ASN A 153 -17.01 -49.55 -49.23
CA ASN A 153 -17.59 -48.61 -48.26
C ASN A 153 -18.44 -49.38 -47.28
N LEU A 154 -18.15 -49.31 -46.01
CA LEU A 154 -18.90 -49.97 -44.94
C LEU A 154 -19.43 -48.92 -43.94
N SER A 155 -20.72 -48.93 -43.72
CA SER A 155 -21.38 -48.19 -42.64
C SER A 155 -21.82 -49.14 -41.56
N VAL A 156 -21.42 -48.95 -40.34
CA VAL A 156 -21.83 -49.71 -39.16
C VAL A 156 -22.62 -48.78 -38.23
N VAL A 157 -23.89 -49.16 -37.95
CA VAL A 157 -24.76 -48.36 -37.07
C VAL A 157 -25.24 -49.23 -35.92
N GLY A 158 -24.95 -48.75 -34.71
CA GLY A 158 -25.47 -49.37 -33.49
C GLY A 158 -26.57 -48.51 -32.88
N GLU A 159 -27.67 -49.16 -32.47
CA GLU A 159 -28.77 -48.51 -31.75
C GLU A 159 -28.95 -49.19 -30.40
N ILE A 160 -29.20 -48.35 -29.34
CA ILE A 160 -29.42 -48.84 -27.96
C ILE A 160 -28.22 -49.70 -27.46
N VAL A 161 -27.03 -49.12 -27.55
CA VAL A 161 -25.83 -49.82 -27.06
C VAL A 161 -25.65 -49.46 -25.57
N LYS A 162 -25.45 -50.50 -24.75
CA LYS A 162 -25.12 -50.36 -23.32
C LYS A 162 -23.63 -50.58 -23.14
N LEU A 163 -22.94 -49.59 -22.65
CA LEU A 163 -21.52 -49.64 -22.37
C LEU A 163 -21.26 -49.68 -20.87
N LYS A 164 -20.67 -50.75 -20.40
CA LYS A 164 -20.22 -50.92 -19.03
C LYS A 164 -18.72 -50.70 -18.95
N ILE A 165 -18.29 -49.80 -18.08
CA ILE A 165 -16.87 -49.53 -17.83
C ILE A 165 -16.53 -49.98 -16.41
N SER A 166 -15.64 -50.96 -16.29
CA SER A 166 -15.16 -51.49 -15.01
C SER A 166 -13.74 -50.99 -14.76
N LEU A 167 -13.58 -50.09 -13.79
CA LEU A 167 -12.29 -49.53 -13.36
C LEU A 167 -11.78 -50.27 -12.11
N PRO A 168 -10.48 -50.58 -11.99
CA PRO A 168 -9.93 -51.29 -10.83
C PRO A 168 -10.23 -50.55 -9.52
N GLY A 169 -10.95 -51.27 -8.59
CA GLY A 169 -11.28 -50.75 -7.26
C GLY A 169 -12.38 -49.68 -7.20
N GLN A 170 -13.17 -49.53 -8.26
CA GLN A 170 -14.28 -48.56 -8.33
C GLN A 170 -15.62 -49.21 -8.67
N GLU A 171 -16.70 -48.44 -8.50
CA GLU A 171 -18.04 -48.78 -8.96
C GLU A 171 -18.06 -48.78 -10.51
N GLU A 172 -18.77 -49.71 -11.08
CA GLU A 172 -18.98 -49.82 -12.51
C GLU A 172 -19.74 -48.63 -13.07
N ILE A 173 -19.25 -48.05 -14.16
CA ILE A 173 -19.93 -46.97 -14.86
C ILE A 173 -20.73 -47.54 -16.00
N ASN A 174 -22.05 -47.36 -15.96
CA ASN A 174 -22.95 -47.80 -17.01
C ASN A 174 -23.37 -46.61 -17.86
N LEU A 175 -22.99 -46.60 -19.13
CA LEU A 175 -23.34 -45.58 -20.11
C LEU A 175 -24.35 -46.12 -21.10
N SER A 176 -25.27 -45.29 -21.53
CA SER A 176 -26.18 -45.55 -22.63
C SER A 176 -25.67 -44.85 -23.88
N ILE A 177 -25.60 -45.60 -24.98
CA ILE A 177 -25.27 -45.07 -26.28
C ILE A 177 -26.51 -45.24 -27.17
N PRO A 178 -27.31 -44.16 -27.35
CA PRO A 178 -28.48 -44.22 -28.20
C PRO A 178 -28.17 -44.60 -29.63
N ARG A 179 -27.04 -44.08 -30.14
CA ARG A 179 -26.57 -44.36 -31.49
C ARG A 179 -25.07 -44.32 -31.58
N ILE A 180 -24.46 -45.27 -32.24
CA ILE A 180 -23.05 -45.23 -32.68
C ILE A 180 -23.04 -45.44 -34.18
N GLN A 181 -22.25 -44.65 -34.89
CA GLN A 181 -22.09 -44.76 -36.34
C GLN A 181 -20.61 -44.82 -36.69
N ILE A 182 -20.23 -45.84 -37.45
CA ILE A 182 -18.88 -46.02 -37.97
C ILE A 182 -18.99 -46.08 -39.49
N GLU A 183 -18.30 -45.19 -40.18
CA GLU A 183 -18.25 -45.14 -41.61
C GLU A 183 -16.81 -45.37 -42.07
N ARG A 184 -16.66 -46.36 -42.93
CA ARG A 184 -15.36 -46.65 -43.57
C ARG A 184 -15.50 -46.45 -45.07
N ASN A 185 -14.63 -45.67 -45.62
CA ASN A 185 -14.42 -45.50 -47.06
C ASN A 185 -12.94 -45.85 -47.42
N ASN A 186 -12.60 -45.80 -48.71
CA ASN A 186 -11.26 -46.14 -49.19
C ASN A 186 -10.11 -45.33 -48.58
N ASN A 187 -10.40 -44.18 -48.01
CA ASN A 187 -9.39 -43.21 -47.55
C ASN A 187 -9.51 -42.82 -46.08
N GLU A 188 -10.65 -43.15 -45.44
CA GLU A 188 -10.97 -42.64 -44.12
C GLU A 188 -11.90 -43.57 -43.34
N ILE A 189 -11.73 -43.60 -42.03
CA ILE A 189 -12.67 -44.19 -41.06
C ILE A 189 -13.17 -43.06 -40.18
N ASN A 190 -14.47 -42.91 -40.09
CA ASN A 190 -15.18 -41.95 -39.20
C ASN A 190 -16.02 -42.69 -38.20
N LEU A 191 -16.01 -42.28 -36.96
CA LEU A 191 -16.85 -42.76 -35.87
C LEU A 191 -17.54 -41.56 -35.23
N GLU A 192 -18.83 -41.69 -35.01
CA GLU A 192 -19.63 -40.71 -34.27
C GLU A 192 -20.55 -41.45 -33.28
N THR A 193 -20.64 -40.90 -32.03
CA THR A 193 -21.46 -41.49 -31.00
C THR A 193 -21.82 -40.46 -29.93
N ASP A 194 -23.02 -40.61 -29.39
CA ASP A 194 -23.51 -39.89 -28.20
C ASP A 194 -23.57 -40.84 -27.02
N PHE A 195 -23.05 -40.40 -25.87
CA PHE A 195 -23.19 -41.11 -24.60
C PHE A 195 -24.15 -40.35 -23.71
N GLU A 196 -25.22 -41.02 -23.29
CA GLU A 196 -26.03 -40.55 -22.18
C GLU A 196 -25.41 -41.03 -20.88
N LEU A 197 -25.07 -40.05 -20.03
CA LEU A 197 -24.42 -40.32 -18.75
C LEU A 197 -25.46 -40.58 -17.65
N PRO A 198 -25.12 -41.36 -16.61
CA PRO A 198 -25.87 -41.30 -15.36
C PRO A 198 -25.84 -39.87 -14.79
N GLU A 199 -26.93 -39.34 -14.24
CA GLU A 199 -27.05 -37.96 -13.70
C GLU A 199 -25.90 -37.57 -12.76
N ILE A 200 -25.32 -38.54 -12.04
CA ILE A 200 -24.22 -38.32 -11.12
C ILE A 200 -22.90 -37.96 -11.83
N PHE A 201 -22.74 -38.28 -13.14
CA PHE A 201 -21.55 -38.01 -13.94
C PHE A 201 -21.69 -36.80 -14.85
N GLY A 202 -22.91 -36.34 -15.14
CA GLY A 202 -23.22 -35.24 -16.04
C GLY A 202 -24.38 -35.54 -16.99
N ASN A 203 -24.53 -34.69 -18.02
CA ASN A 203 -25.60 -34.84 -19.00
C ASN A 203 -25.21 -35.79 -20.13
N SER A 204 -24.28 -35.40 -20.96
CA SER A 204 -23.91 -36.16 -22.16
C SER A 204 -22.45 -35.98 -22.55
N ILE A 205 -21.95 -36.92 -23.31
CA ILE A 205 -20.68 -36.83 -24.03
C ILE A 205 -20.94 -37.17 -25.48
N PHE A 206 -20.61 -36.27 -26.41
CA PHE A 206 -20.53 -36.55 -27.84
C PHE A 206 -19.08 -36.87 -28.20
N LEU A 207 -18.85 -37.84 -29.07
CA LEU A 207 -17.54 -38.27 -29.54
C LEU A 207 -17.55 -38.48 -31.05
N SER A 208 -16.63 -37.83 -31.73
CA SER A 208 -16.36 -38.07 -33.15
C SER A 208 -14.87 -38.35 -33.34
N ALA A 209 -14.55 -39.40 -34.06
CA ALA A 209 -13.18 -39.78 -34.34
C ALA A 209 -12.99 -40.03 -35.84
N SER A 210 -11.90 -39.55 -36.39
CA SER A 210 -11.52 -39.80 -37.79
C SER A 210 -10.09 -40.28 -37.92
N LYS A 211 -9.89 -41.21 -38.90
CA LYS A 211 -8.58 -41.74 -39.23
C LYS A 211 -8.41 -41.81 -40.75
N ARG A 212 -7.34 -41.18 -41.28
CA ARG A 212 -6.98 -41.28 -42.69
C ARG A 212 -6.22 -42.58 -42.96
N ILE A 213 -6.67 -43.34 -43.97
CA ILE A 213 -6.02 -44.54 -44.43
C ILE A 213 -5.06 -44.14 -45.54
N SER A 214 -3.77 -44.18 -45.29
CA SER A 214 -2.74 -43.85 -46.31
C SER A 214 -2.01 -45.11 -46.76
N ARG A 215 -1.98 -45.37 -48.10
CA ARG A 215 -1.22 -46.48 -48.68
C ARG A 215 0.27 -46.24 -48.72
N VAL A 216 0.71 -45.00 -48.54
CA VAL A 216 2.15 -44.58 -48.73
C VAL A 216 2.84 -44.41 -47.37
N ASN A 217 2.10 -44.08 -46.33
CA ASN A 217 2.65 -43.84 -45.00
C ASN A 217 1.73 -44.49 -43.96
N PRO A 218 2.09 -45.64 -43.37
CA PRO A 218 1.25 -46.38 -42.43
C PRO A 218 1.11 -45.68 -41.06
N SER A 219 1.66 -44.48 -40.85
CA SER A 219 1.42 -43.71 -39.64
C SER A 219 0.01 -43.17 -39.67
N SER A 220 -0.87 -43.92 -39.06
CA SER A 220 -2.29 -43.60 -38.94
C SER A 220 -2.53 -42.63 -37.79
N GLU A 221 -2.70 -41.37 -38.13
CA GLU A 221 -3.08 -40.35 -37.18
C GLU A 221 -4.61 -40.42 -36.94
N TRP A 222 -5.00 -40.59 -35.70
CA TRP A 222 -6.37 -40.41 -35.28
C TRP A 222 -6.60 -38.97 -34.85
N ILE A 223 -7.69 -38.36 -35.30
CA ILE A 223 -8.23 -37.09 -34.77
C ILE A 223 -9.51 -37.45 -34.04
N LEU A 224 -9.57 -37.12 -32.77
CA LEU A 224 -10.71 -37.32 -31.91
C LEU A 224 -11.28 -35.98 -31.48
N TYR A 225 -12.56 -35.76 -31.66
CA TYR A 225 -13.33 -34.68 -31.06
C TYR A 225 -14.20 -35.26 -29.96
N ALA A 226 -14.18 -34.62 -28.80
CA ALA A 226 -15.05 -34.97 -27.69
C ALA A 226 -15.68 -33.68 -27.09
N GLU A 227 -16.99 -33.72 -26.92
CA GLU A 227 -17.75 -32.65 -26.29
C GLU A 227 -18.48 -33.22 -25.08
N GLY A 228 -18.39 -32.53 -23.94
CA GLY A 228 -19.05 -32.95 -22.71
C GLY A 228 -19.79 -31.79 -22.07
N GLU A 229 -21.01 -32.03 -21.66
CA GLU A 229 -21.88 -31.04 -21.03
C GLU A 229 -22.17 -31.38 -19.56
N GLU A 230 -22.04 -30.37 -18.69
CA GLU A 230 -22.32 -30.45 -17.25
C GLU A 230 -21.68 -31.65 -16.55
N LEU A 231 -20.45 -31.99 -16.96
CA LEU A 231 -19.72 -33.13 -16.40
C LEU A 231 -19.36 -32.86 -14.93
N ASN A 232 -19.69 -33.77 -14.03
CA ASN A 232 -19.37 -33.70 -12.60
C ASN A 232 -17.86 -33.96 -12.38
N ILE A 233 -17.11 -32.91 -12.14
CA ILE A 233 -15.64 -32.95 -12.00
C ILE A 233 -15.22 -33.96 -10.92
N GLN A 234 -15.85 -33.94 -9.75
CA GLN A 234 -15.51 -34.82 -8.64
C GLN A 234 -15.66 -36.29 -9.01
N LYS A 235 -16.76 -36.66 -9.70
CA LYS A 235 -17.01 -38.02 -10.11
C LYS A 235 -16.02 -38.51 -11.15
N TRP A 236 -15.73 -37.68 -12.15
CA TRP A 236 -14.74 -38.02 -13.18
C TRP A 236 -13.30 -38.07 -12.65
N MET A 237 -12.90 -37.15 -11.74
CA MET A 237 -11.59 -37.20 -11.10
C MET A 237 -11.40 -38.44 -10.24
N ASN A 238 -12.48 -38.87 -9.54
CA ASN A 238 -12.49 -40.11 -8.77
C ASN A 238 -12.38 -41.33 -9.66
N ALA A 239 -13.17 -41.37 -10.77
CA ALA A 239 -13.10 -42.44 -11.77
C ALA A 239 -11.71 -42.52 -12.42
N ALA A 240 -11.01 -41.38 -12.62
CA ALA A 240 -9.65 -41.35 -13.14
C ALA A 240 -8.57 -41.58 -12.05
N GLN A 241 -8.94 -41.85 -10.79
CA GLN A 241 -8.04 -42.09 -9.65
C GLN A 241 -7.07 -40.92 -9.41
N ILE A 242 -7.48 -39.69 -9.75
CA ILE A 242 -6.65 -38.49 -9.52
C ILE A 242 -6.54 -38.23 -8.02
N ARG A 243 -5.32 -38.17 -7.51
CA ARG A 243 -5.02 -37.93 -6.09
C ARG A 243 -5.72 -36.65 -5.61
N ASN A 244 -6.49 -36.75 -4.52
CA ASN A 244 -7.33 -35.66 -3.96
C ASN A 244 -8.55 -35.26 -4.83
N GLY A 245 -8.95 -36.02 -5.82
CA GLY A 245 -10.16 -35.78 -6.63
C GLY A 245 -11.42 -35.54 -5.81
N ASN A 246 -11.55 -36.16 -4.64
CA ASN A 246 -12.67 -35.96 -3.71
C ASN A 246 -12.76 -34.56 -3.09
N ALA A 247 -11.67 -33.79 -3.14
CA ALA A 247 -11.62 -32.46 -2.56
C ALA A 247 -12.19 -31.37 -3.49
N ILE A 248 -12.26 -31.63 -4.80
CA ILE A 248 -12.69 -30.64 -5.79
C ILE A 248 -14.06 -31.04 -6.31
N SER A 249 -15.01 -30.12 -6.34
CA SER A 249 -16.33 -30.28 -6.94
C SER A 249 -16.65 -29.10 -7.87
N GLY A 250 -17.54 -29.36 -8.83
CA GLY A 250 -17.95 -28.39 -9.83
C GLY A 250 -18.46 -29.09 -11.07
N GLN A 251 -18.83 -28.32 -12.09
CA GLN A 251 -19.31 -28.80 -13.39
C GLN A 251 -18.32 -28.34 -14.47
N LEU A 252 -18.07 -29.24 -15.43
CA LEU A 252 -17.21 -29.01 -16.57
C LEU A 252 -18.01 -29.09 -17.87
N ASN A 253 -17.97 -28.06 -18.67
CA ASN A 253 -18.29 -28.10 -20.08
C ASN A 253 -16.98 -28.07 -20.87
N ILE A 254 -16.83 -29.01 -21.80
CA ILE A 254 -15.60 -29.21 -22.55
C ILE A 254 -15.87 -29.50 -24.01
N GLN A 255 -15.15 -28.84 -24.89
CA GLN A 255 -15.02 -29.21 -26.30
C GLN A 255 -13.54 -29.47 -26.58
N SER A 256 -13.16 -30.67 -26.98
CA SER A 256 -11.76 -31.07 -27.06
C SER A 256 -11.43 -31.82 -28.36
N TRP A 257 -10.26 -31.54 -28.87
CA TRP A 257 -9.68 -32.18 -30.06
C TRP A 257 -8.37 -32.82 -29.65
N PHE A 258 -8.25 -34.12 -29.99
CA PHE A 258 -7.08 -34.93 -29.69
C PHE A 258 -6.46 -35.42 -30.98
N GLU A 259 -5.15 -35.32 -31.11
CA GLU A 259 -4.35 -35.86 -32.18
C GLU A 259 -3.45 -36.97 -31.64
N PHE A 260 -3.65 -38.20 -32.14
CA PHE A 260 -2.84 -39.34 -31.75
C PHE A 260 -1.95 -39.79 -32.88
N ASN A 261 -0.70 -40.12 -32.57
CA ASN A 261 0.25 -40.71 -33.48
C ASN A 261 0.78 -42.00 -32.90
N LEU A 262 0.58 -43.14 -33.63
CA LEU A 262 1.00 -44.47 -33.17
C LEU A 262 0.53 -44.75 -31.71
N ASP A 263 -0.74 -44.56 -31.43
CA ASP A 263 -1.40 -44.76 -30.13
C ASP A 263 -0.91 -43.86 -28.97
N LYS A 264 -0.09 -42.86 -29.28
CA LYS A 264 0.33 -41.84 -28.29
C LYS A 264 -0.35 -40.50 -28.55
N LEU A 265 -0.83 -39.88 -27.50
CA LEU A 265 -1.35 -38.53 -27.56
C LEU A 265 -0.21 -37.56 -27.94
N ASN A 266 -0.34 -36.95 -29.12
CA ASN A 266 0.59 -35.97 -29.62
C ASN A 266 0.20 -34.53 -29.23
N ARG A 267 -1.07 -34.21 -29.43
CA ARG A 267 -1.63 -32.90 -29.14
C ARG A 267 -3.07 -33.00 -28.66
N MET A 268 -3.43 -32.13 -27.75
CA MET A 268 -4.81 -31.92 -27.33
C MET A 268 -5.08 -30.41 -27.32
N THR A 269 -6.23 -30.02 -27.85
CA THR A 269 -6.76 -28.66 -27.67
C THR A 269 -8.16 -28.78 -27.05
N ALA A 270 -8.46 -28.00 -26.01
CA ALA A 270 -9.76 -28.05 -25.38
C ALA A 270 -10.25 -26.65 -25.02
N ASP A 271 -11.48 -26.34 -25.37
CA ASP A 271 -12.23 -25.20 -24.80
C ASP A 271 -12.97 -25.69 -23.58
N ILE A 272 -12.65 -25.13 -22.43
CA ILE A 272 -13.22 -25.51 -21.14
C ILE A 272 -13.99 -24.37 -20.48
N SER A 273 -15.10 -24.74 -19.82
CA SER A 273 -15.84 -23.88 -18.90
C SER A 273 -16.09 -24.67 -17.62
N LEU A 274 -15.41 -24.29 -16.55
CA LEU A 274 -15.60 -24.84 -15.21
C LEU A 274 -16.55 -23.93 -14.45
N ASN A 275 -17.67 -24.47 -14.00
CA ASN A 275 -18.70 -23.74 -13.28
C ASN A 275 -18.78 -24.25 -11.83
N GLU A 276 -18.99 -23.33 -10.90
CA GLU A 276 -19.13 -23.64 -9.46
C GLU A 276 -17.98 -24.47 -8.88
N LEU A 277 -16.75 -24.22 -9.38
CA LEU A 277 -15.56 -24.92 -8.93
C LEU A 277 -15.23 -24.54 -7.48
N THR A 278 -15.14 -25.53 -6.60
CA THR A 278 -14.82 -25.33 -5.18
C THR A 278 -14.00 -26.48 -4.63
N ASN A 279 -13.24 -26.17 -3.58
CA ASN A 279 -12.59 -27.19 -2.76
C ASN A 279 -13.45 -27.48 -1.53
N ASN A 280 -13.92 -28.70 -1.40
CA ASN A 280 -14.83 -29.14 -0.31
C ASN A 280 -14.21 -28.98 1.10
N LYS A 281 -12.88 -28.86 1.20
CA LYS A 281 -12.17 -28.56 2.46
C LYS A 281 -12.23 -27.07 2.81
N ASN A 282 -12.38 -26.20 1.82
CA ASN A 282 -12.41 -24.77 1.97
C ASN A 282 -13.84 -24.27 1.81
N LYS A 283 -14.46 -23.76 2.84
CA LYS A 283 -15.81 -23.18 2.80
C LYS A 283 -15.80 -21.78 2.11
N LYS A 284 -15.12 -21.65 0.97
CA LYS A 284 -15.03 -20.40 0.20
C LYS A 284 -16.07 -20.39 -0.92
N LYS A 285 -16.34 -19.22 -1.50
CA LYS A 285 -17.30 -19.08 -2.62
C LYS A 285 -16.82 -19.87 -3.84
N PRO A 286 -17.73 -20.51 -4.59
CA PRO A 286 -17.41 -21.18 -5.85
C PRO A 286 -16.84 -20.21 -6.88
N VAL A 287 -16.05 -20.75 -7.82
CA VAL A 287 -15.38 -19.98 -8.86
C VAL A 287 -15.71 -20.56 -10.23
N ASP A 288 -16.02 -19.70 -11.20
CA ASP A 288 -16.14 -20.09 -12.59
C ASP A 288 -14.87 -19.72 -13.36
N ILE A 289 -14.40 -20.65 -14.20
CA ILE A 289 -13.19 -20.50 -14.99
C ILE A 289 -13.51 -20.81 -16.45
N LYS A 290 -12.98 -20.02 -17.37
CA LYS A 290 -12.97 -20.29 -18.81
C LYS A 290 -11.55 -20.26 -19.34
N SER A 291 -11.22 -21.20 -20.23
CA SER A 291 -9.92 -21.22 -20.88
C SER A 291 -9.94 -22.09 -22.12
N ARG A 292 -9.04 -21.83 -23.05
CA ARG A 292 -8.62 -22.78 -24.07
C ARG A 292 -7.32 -23.42 -23.61
N ILE A 293 -7.31 -24.72 -23.46
CA ILE A 293 -6.13 -25.49 -23.07
C ILE A 293 -5.53 -26.15 -24.30
N GLU A 294 -4.25 -25.95 -24.52
CA GLU A 294 -3.45 -26.72 -25.48
C GLU A 294 -2.44 -27.56 -24.71
N PHE A 295 -2.34 -28.82 -25.07
CA PHE A 295 -1.39 -29.77 -24.51
C PHE A 295 -0.65 -30.48 -25.64
N SER A 296 0.65 -30.58 -25.50
CA SER A 296 1.49 -31.37 -26.40
C SER A 296 2.57 -32.11 -25.62
N ASN A 297 2.92 -33.30 -26.11
CA ASN A 297 3.96 -34.14 -25.54
C ASN A 297 5.09 -34.31 -26.53
N ASN A 298 6.35 -34.22 -26.08
CA ASN A 298 7.53 -34.47 -26.87
C ASN A 298 8.47 -35.48 -26.17
N GLU A 299 9.58 -35.81 -26.78
CA GLU A 299 10.52 -36.82 -26.25
C GLU A 299 11.15 -36.43 -24.89
N PHE A 300 11.11 -35.14 -24.53
CA PHE A 300 11.77 -34.56 -23.34
C PHE A 300 10.77 -34.19 -22.21
N GLY A 301 9.48 -34.17 -22.50
CA GLY A 301 8.47 -33.81 -21.54
C GLY A 301 7.18 -33.33 -22.18
N TRP A 302 6.44 -32.48 -21.48
CA TRP A 302 5.18 -31.95 -21.98
C TRP A 302 5.09 -30.43 -21.81
N PHE A 303 4.30 -29.86 -22.71
CA PHE A 303 4.00 -28.43 -22.75
C PHE A 303 2.49 -28.26 -22.70
N ALA A 304 2.04 -27.34 -21.85
CA ALA A 304 0.64 -26.98 -21.71
C ALA A 304 0.48 -25.46 -21.79
N VAL A 305 -0.55 -25.01 -22.48
CA VAL A 305 -0.95 -23.60 -22.55
C VAL A 305 -2.39 -23.49 -22.14
N ALA A 306 -2.68 -22.62 -21.18
CA ALA A 306 -4.03 -22.12 -20.93
C ALA A 306 -4.16 -20.74 -21.57
N ASP A 307 -4.73 -20.69 -22.76
CA ASP A 307 -5.01 -19.46 -23.48
C ASP A 307 -6.39 -18.92 -23.13
N LYS A 308 -6.58 -17.61 -23.21
CA LYS A 308 -7.84 -16.95 -22.83
C LYS A 308 -8.33 -17.34 -21.44
N PHE A 309 -7.41 -17.59 -20.53
CA PHE A 309 -7.75 -17.92 -19.15
C PHE A 309 -8.46 -16.75 -18.49
N GLN A 310 -9.65 -16.98 -17.93
CA GLN A 310 -10.49 -15.98 -17.30
C GLN A 310 -11.17 -16.55 -16.06
N LEU A 311 -11.28 -15.72 -15.03
CA LEU A 311 -12.00 -15.99 -13.79
C LEU A 311 -13.24 -15.11 -13.69
N ARG A 312 -14.34 -15.67 -13.20
CA ARG A 312 -15.59 -14.91 -13.01
C ARG A 312 -15.47 -14.01 -11.78
N ARG A 313 -15.81 -12.76 -11.97
CA ARG A 313 -15.95 -11.71 -10.94
C ARG A 313 -17.43 -11.30 -10.82
N GLU A 314 -17.75 -10.49 -9.83
CA GLU A 314 -19.13 -9.97 -9.65
C GLU A 314 -19.64 -9.21 -10.89
N ASN A 315 -18.78 -8.50 -11.60
CA ASN A 315 -19.13 -7.65 -12.73
C ASN A 315 -18.70 -8.23 -14.10
N GLY A 316 -18.52 -9.55 -14.22
CA GLY A 316 -18.13 -10.18 -15.48
C GLY A 316 -16.92 -11.13 -15.31
N PHE A 317 -16.16 -11.34 -16.39
CA PHE A 317 -14.94 -12.13 -16.34
C PHE A 317 -13.70 -11.21 -16.22
N SER A 318 -12.62 -11.76 -15.64
CA SER A 318 -11.31 -11.10 -15.64
C SER A 318 -10.81 -10.87 -17.08
N PRO A 319 -9.85 -9.97 -17.30
CA PRO A 319 -9.14 -9.90 -18.58
C PRO A 319 -8.56 -11.25 -18.97
N GLU A 320 -8.43 -11.50 -20.26
CA GLU A 320 -7.83 -12.74 -20.78
C GLU A 320 -6.35 -12.82 -20.38
N SER A 321 -5.93 -13.97 -19.91
CA SER A 321 -4.54 -14.29 -19.61
C SER A 321 -4.09 -15.52 -20.40
N ARG A 322 -2.78 -15.57 -20.66
CA ARG A 322 -2.12 -16.74 -21.25
C ARG A 322 -1.13 -17.30 -20.24
N ILE A 323 -1.30 -18.57 -19.89
CA ILE A 323 -0.45 -19.29 -18.96
C ILE A 323 0.21 -20.42 -19.74
N GLU A 324 1.52 -20.42 -19.83
CA GLU A 324 2.32 -21.45 -20.46
C GLU A 324 3.08 -22.22 -19.38
N VAL A 325 3.08 -23.53 -19.48
CA VAL A 325 3.81 -24.41 -18.55
C VAL A 325 4.54 -25.48 -19.37
N GLN A 326 5.83 -25.57 -19.19
CA GLN A 326 6.67 -26.60 -19.78
C GLN A 326 7.32 -27.41 -18.66
N ILE A 327 7.13 -28.71 -18.70
CA ILE A 327 7.80 -29.64 -17.80
C ILE A 327 8.72 -30.53 -18.63
N ASN A 328 10.00 -30.53 -18.29
CA ASN A 328 10.99 -31.36 -18.93
C ASN A 328 11.55 -32.38 -17.93
N GLU A 329 11.69 -33.63 -18.37
CA GLU A 329 12.33 -34.69 -17.63
C GLU A 329 13.64 -35.05 -18.30
N ASN A 330 14.74 -34.90 -17.58
CA ASN A 330 16.04 -35.34 -18.05
C ASN A 330 16.18 -36.85 -17.82
N LYS A 331 16.20 -37.64 -18.89
CA LYS A 331 16.27 -39.11 -18.83
C LYS A 331 17.57 -39.67 -18.23
N ILE A 332 18.65 -38.86 -18.13
CA ILE A 332 19.94 -39.30 -17.59
C ILE A 332 19.97 -39.27 -16.08
N ASP A 333 19.49 -38.19 -15.45
CA ASP A 333 19.53 -37.99 -14.01
C ASP A 333 18.13 -37.91 -13.40
N SER A 334 17.07 -38.10 -14.21
CA SER A 334 15.67 -38.03 -13.85
C SER A 334 15.27 -36.71 -13.15
N ARG A 335 15.99 -35.61 -13.41
CA ARG A 335 15.58 -34.29 -12.95
C ARG A 335 14.36 -33.80 -13.69
N ILE A 336 13.44 -33.19 -12.99
CA ILE A 336 12.26 -32.57 -13.55
C ILE A 336 12.39 -31.06 -13.39
N THR A 337 12.36 -30.34 -14.51
CA THR A 337 12.33 -28.86 -14.53
C THR A 337 10.95 -28.38 -14.91
N LEU A 338 10.56 -27.23 -14.35
CA LEU A 338 9.33 -26.55 -14.70
C LEU A 338 9.64 -25.12 -15.11
N ASP A 339 9.18 -24.74 -16.28
CA ASP A 339 9.20 -23.38 -16.80
C ASP A 339 7.78 -22.93 -17.03
N SER A 340 7.40 -21.78 -16.47
CA SER A 340 6.07 -21.20 -16.65
C SER A 340 6.15 -19.72 -17.01
N ASN A 341 5.27 -19.29 -17.91
CA ASN A 341 5.11 -17.90 -18.30
C ASN A 341 3.65 -17.51 -18.21
N ILE A 342 3.34 -16.45 -17.47
CA ILE A 342 2.00 -15.91 -17.29
C ILE A 342 2.01 -14.49 -17.85
N SER A 343 1.26 -14.27 -18.93
CA SER A 343 1.26 -12.98 -19.62
C SER A 343 0.63 -11.86 -18.79
N PHE A 344 -0.42 -12.20 -18.02
CA PHE A 344 -1.17 -11.25 -17.22
C PHE A 344 -1.85 -11.97 -16.05
N PHE A 345 -1.82 -11.35 -14.88
CA PHE A 345 -2.53 -11.82 -13.72
C PHE A 345 -2.97 -10.65 -12.83
N ASP A 346 -4.24 -10.59 -12.46
CA ASP A 346 -4.75 -9.60 -11.51
C ASP A 346 -4.71 -10.21 -10.09
N LEU A 347 -4.00 -9.57 -9.19
CA LEU A 347 -3.80 -10.08 -7.83
C LEU A 347 -5.11 -10.22 -7.03
N ARG A 348 -6.15 -9.48 -7.39
CA ARG A 348 -7.49 -9.64 -6.77
C ARG A 348 -8.09 -11.02 -7.03
N ASP A 349 -7.69 -11.69 -8.11
CA ASP A 349 -8.16 -13.02 -8.49
C ASP A 349 -7.53 -14.13 -7.63
N LEU A 350 -6.47 -13.83 -6.86
CA LEU A 350 -5.87 -14.79 -5.93
C LEU A 350 -6.87 -15.31 -4.88
N SER A 351 -7.81 -14.48 -4.45
CA SER A 351 -8.86 -14.90 -3.52
C SER A 351 -9.74 -16.01 -4.12
N SER A 352 -10.05 -15.91 -5.41
CA SER A 352 -10.81 -16.93 -6.16
C SER A 352 -9.98 -18.21 -6.34
N ILE A 353 -8.72 -18.10 -6.72
CA ILE A 353 -7.80 -19.25 -6.85
C ILE A 353 -7.64 -19.97 -5.50
N SER A 354 -7.55 -19.25 -4.40
CA SER A 354 -7.45 -19.84 -3.06
C SER A 354 -8.70 -20.61 -2.62
N ALA A 355 -9.83 -20.44 -3.31
CA ALA A 355 -11.01 -21.26 -3.07
C ALA A 355 -10.83 -22.69 -3.58
N VAL A 356 -9.99 -22.87 -4.57
CA VAL A 356 -9.70 -24.17 -5.22
C VAL A 356 -8.40 -24.78 -4.70
N ILE A 357 -7.35 -23.97 -4.59
CA ILE A 357 -6.01 -24.40 -4.17
C ILE A 357 -5.85 -24.16 -2.67
N ASP A 358 -5.69 -25.24 -1.91
CA ASP A 358 -5.40 -25.19 -0.48
C ASP A 358 -3.89 -25.10 -0.27
N ASN A 359 -3.39 -23.87 -0.08
CA ASN A 359 -1.98 -23.58 0.13
C ASN A 359 -1.81 -22.51 1.20
N ASN A 360 -1.02 -22.81 2.23
CA ASN A 360 -0.77 -21.89 3.36
C ASN A 360 -0.11 -20.59 2.89
N PHE A 361 0.88 -20.67 2.01
CA PHE A 361 1.57 -19.47 1.49
C PHE A 361 0.59 -18.52 0.79
N LEU A 362 -0.34 -19.06 -0.01
CA LEU A 362 -1.36 -18.24 -0.67
C LEU A 362 -2.32 -17.61 0.34
N SER A 363 -2.67 -18.34 1.39
CA SER A 363 -3.53 -17.82 2.47
C SER A 363 -2.85 -16.71 3.25
N ASP A 364 -1.56 -16.87 3.59
CA ASP A 364 -0.75 -15.86 4.29
C ASP A 364 -0.57 -14.61 3.42
N PHE A 365 -0.34 -14.79 2.12
CA PHE A 365 -0.20 -13.66 1.19
C PHE A 365 -1.51 -12.86 1.03
N LEU A 366 -2.66 -13.52 1.07
CA LEU A 366 -3.97 -12.86 1.01
C LEU A 366 -4.28 -11.99 2.23
N GLU A 367 -3.60 -12.20 3.37
CA GLU A 367 -3.72 -11.30 4.53
C GLU A 367 -3.24 -9.88 4.22
N PHE A 368 -2.31 -9.73 3.26
CA PHE A 368 -1.85 -8.42 2.77
C PHE A 368 -2.83 -7.75 1.81
N GLN A 369 -3.98 -8.36 1.53
CA GLN A 369 -5.00 -7.85 0.59
C GLN A 369 -4.40 -7.33 -0.72
N PRO A 370 -3.61 -8.18 -1.42
CA PRO A 370 -2.90 -7.73 -2.61
C PRO A 370 -3.87 -7.31 -3.71
N SER A 371 -3.56 -6.22 -4.38
CA SER A 371 -4.26 -5.72 -5.56
C SER A 371 -3.26 -5.25 -6.62
N GLY A 372 -3.70 -5.03 -7.84
CA GLY A 372 -2.84 -4.66 -8.96
C GLY A 372 -2.63 -5.80 -9.94
N GLN A 373 -1.74 -5.60 -10.87
CA GLN A 373 -1.54 -6.48 -12.02
C GLN A 373 -0.10 -6.98 -12.08
N LEU A 374 0.08 -8.26 -12.32
CA LEU A 374 1.34 -8.87 -12.70
C LEU A 374 1.35 -9.09 -14.22
N LYS A 375 2.48 -8.79 -14.86
CA LYS A 375 2.67 -8.93 -16.31
C LYS A 375 3.96 -9.69 -16.56
N ASP A 376 3.96 -10.49 -17.61
CA ASP A 376 5.14 -11.26 -18.05
C ASP A 376 5.83 -12.03 -16.90
N THR A 377 5.01 -12.66 -16.03
CA THR A 377 5.52 -13.43 -14.90
C THR A 377 6.15 -14.72 -15.38
N LYS A 378 7.42 -14.89 -15.07
CA LYS A 378 8.19 -16.11 -15.38
C LYS A 378 8.54 -16.83 -14.09
N ILE A 379 8.32 -18.13 -14.08
CA ILE A 379 8.63 -19.02 -12.95
C ILE A 379 9.44 -20.18 -13.50
N ASN A 380 10.69 -20.32 -13.05
CA ASN A 380 11.56 -21.43 -13.40
C ASN A 380 11.88 -22.23 -12.13
N ILE A 381 11.72 -23.54 -12.17
CA ILE A 381 12.08 -24.45 -11.08
C ILE A 381 13.02 -25.51 -11.66
N SER A 382 14.25 -25.54 -11.15
CA SER A 382 15.31 -26.38 -11.74
C SER A 382 15.25 -27.85 -11.31
N ASP A 383 14.62 -28.18 -10.18
CA ASP A 383 14.30 -29.55 -9.76
C ASP A 383 13.11 -29.57 -8.81
N THR A 384 12.01 -30.13 -9.27
CA THR A 384 10.77 -30.18 -8.50
C THR A 384 10.74 -31.25 -7.40
N ARG A 385 11.76 -32.10 -7.33
CA ARG A 385 11.85 -33.22 -6.37
C ARG A 385 12.75 -32.95 -5.18
N GLU A 386 13.68 -32.00 -5.30
CA GLU A 386 14.59 -31.62 -4.23
C GLU A 386 13.86 -30.71 -3.19
N PRO A 387 14.08 -30.91 -1.90
CA PRO A 387 13.52 -30.05 -0.86
C PRO A 387 13.94 -28.58 -0.98
N ASP A 388 15.17 -28.35 -1.46
CA ASP A 388 15.76 -27.05 -1.71
C ASP A 388 15.66 -26.69 -3.19
N ASN A 389 14.46 -26.70 -3.73
CA ASN A 389 14.19 -26.37 -5.13
C ASN A 389 14.82 -25.03 -5.50
N ARG A 390 15.70 -25.06 -6.51
CA ARG A 390 16.21 -23.85 -7.12
C ARG A 390 15.11 -23.26 -7.96
N PHE A 391 14.63 -22.12 -7.59
CA PHE A 391 13.61 -21.40 -8.32
C PHE A 391 14.04 -19.98 -8.65
N ASP A 392 13.54 -19.46 -9.77
CA ASP A 392 13.62 -18.07 -10.17
C ASP A 392 12.23 -17.59 -10.55
N ILE A 393 11.82 -16.49 -9.96
CA ILE A 393 10.55 -15.81 -10.27
C ILE A 393 10.88 -14.39 -10.71
N SER A 394 10.35 -13.98 -11.84
CA SER A 394 10.43 -12.59 -12.30
C SER A 394 9.08 -12.12 -12.80
N THR A 395 8.72 -10.88 -12.52
CA THR A 395 7.45 -10.29 -12.96
C THR A 395 7.55 -8.78 -13.03
N ASP A 396 6.87 -8.19 -13.98
CA ASP A 396 6.55 -6.78 -13.97
C ASP A 396 5.23 -6.61 -13.22
N PHE A 397 5.16 -5.66 -12.30
CA PHE A 397 3.94 -5.33 -11.57
C PHE A 397 3.50 -3.90 -11.82
N ASP A 398 2.19 -3.70 -11.84
CA ASP A 398 1.59 -2.41 -12.13
C ASP A 398 0.41 -2.16 -11.19
N ASN A 399 0.36 -0.93 -10.65
CA ASN A 399 -0.66 -0.50 -9.69
C ASN A 399 -0.80 -1.45 -8.49
N LEU A 400 0.34 -1.94 -7.98
CA LEU A 400 0.38 -2.84 -6.83
C LEU A 400 -0.15 -2.13 -5.58
N GLY A 401 -1.10 -2.76 -4.92
CA GLY A 401 -1.59 -2.36 -3.60
C GLY A 401 -1.35 -3.47 -2.58
N LEU A 402 -0.92 -3.07 -1.38
CA LEU A 402 -0.67 -3.97 -0.26
C LEU A 402 -1.11 -3.32 1.05
N LEU A 403 -1.80 -4.09 1.89
CA LEU A 403 -2.14 -3.71 3.25
C LEU A 403 -1.22 -4.46 4.23
N LEU A 404 -0.22 -3.78 4.73
CA LEU A 404 0.67 -4.30 5.76
C LEU A 404 0.03 -4.08 7.14
N SER A 405 -0.22 -5.13 7.87
CA SER A 405 -0.76 -5.06 9.23
C SER A 405 0.18 -5.72 10.22
N THR A 406 0.52 -5.00 11.29
CA THR A 406 1.30 -5.54 12.40
C THR A 406 0.51 -5.41 13.68
N GLN A 407 0.44 -6.47 14.46
CA GLN A 407 -0.21 -6.43 15.78
C GLN A 407 0.85 -6.23 16.87
N LYS A 408 0.75 -5.11 17.59
CA LYS A 408 1.59 -4.83 18.76
C LYS A 408 0.72 -4.31 19.90
N ASN A 409 0.80 -4.93 21.07
CA ASN A 409 0.06 -4.52 22.28
C ASN A 409 -1.47 -4.39 22.11
N GLN A 410 -2.11 -5.31 21.35
CA GLN A 410 -3.54 -5.31 21.01
C GLN A 410 -3.98 -4.18 20.05
N GLU A 411 -3.08 -3.33 19.58
CA GLU A 411 -3.35 -2.37 18.50
C GLU A 411 -2.94 -2.99 17.15
N ILE A 412 -3.80 -2.86 16.15
CA ILE A 412 -3.52 -3.25 14.76
C ILE A 412 -2.99 -2.01 14.03
N ASN A 413 -1.73 -2.03 13.68
CA ASN A 413 -1.09 -0.96 12.91
C ASN A 413 -1.22 -1.29 11.44
N LYS A 414 -1.80 -0.39 10.67
CA LYS A 414 -2.00 -0.56 9.24
C LYS A 414 -1.13 0.42 8.46
N LEU A 415 -0.50 -0.10 7.43
CA LEU A 415 0.18 0.67 6.40
C LEU A 415 -0.37 0.19 5.06
N ASN A 416 -1.10 1.04 4.36
CA ASN A 416 -1.65 0.77 3.05
C ASN A 416 -0.78 1.43 1.99
N ILE A 417 -0.38 0.67 0.99
CA ILE A 417 0.40 1.12 -0.17
C ILE A 417 -0.46 0.87 -1.40
N GLU A 418 -0.61 1.86 -2.26
CA GLU A 418 -1.35 1.78 -3.52
C GLU A 418 -0.56 2.42 -4.65
N GLY A 419 -0.74 1.93 -5.87
CA GLY A 419 -0.13 2.52 -7.06
C GLY A 419 1.33 2.13 -7.29
N GLY A 420 1.84 1.10 -6.59
CA GLY A 420 3.20 0.60 -6.80
C GLY A 420 3.38 0.00 -8.19
N SER A 421 4.44 0.38 -8.92
CA SER A 421 4.79 -0.20 -10.22
C SER A 421 6.28 -0.46 -10.30
N GLY A 422 6.67 -1.48 -11.08
CA GLY A 422 8.07 -1.86 -11.20
C GLY A 422 8.29 -3.30 -11.62
N LYS A 423 9.46 -3.84 -11.25
CA LYS A 423 9.85 -5.21 -11.52
C LYS A 423 10.27 -5.93 -10.24
N PHE A 424 9.93 -7.18 -10.17
CA PHE A 424 10.25 -8.04 -9.05
C PHE A 424 11.00 -9.29 -9.53
N PHE A 425 12.07 -9.61 -8.84
CA PHE A 425 12.83 -10.84 -9.05
C PHE A 425 13.07 -11.51 -7.70
N LEU A 426 12.89 -12.82 -7.64
CA LEU A 426 13.06 -13.62 -6.43
C LEU A 426 13.67 -14.98 -6.78
N ASN A 427 14.66 -15.39 -6.02
CA ASN A 427 15.17 -16.76 -5.99
C ASN A 427 15.46 -17.23 -4.56
N GLN A 428 15.96 -18.45 -4.37
CA GLN A 428 16.22 -19.00 -3.05
C GLN A 428 17.34 -18.27 -2.27
N THR A 429 18.19 -17.49 -2.93
CA THR A 429 19.29 -16.75 -2.28
C THR A 429 19.00 -15.27 -2.08
N GLY A 430 17.83 -14.81 -2.49
CA GLY A 430 17.43 -13.42 -2.34
C GLY A 430 16.53 -12.93 -3.47
N GLY A 431 16.51 -11.61 -3.64
CA GLY A 431 15.69 -11.00 -4.67
C GLY A 431 16.07 -9.55 -4.94
N ARG A 432 15.32 -8.98 -5.87
CA ARG A 432 15.45 -7.60 -6.31
C ARG A 432 14.07 -7.02 -6.60
N LEU A 433 13.83 -5.83 -6.12
CA LEU A 433 12.67 -5.01 -6.39
C LEU A 433 13.13 -3.73 -7.06
N ASP A 434 12.80 -3.54 -8.33
CA ASP A 434 13.00 -2.30 -9.06
C ASP A 434 11.70 -1.52 -9.04
N LEU A 435 11.71 -0.35 -8.41
CA LEU A 435 10.58 0.56 -8.32
C LEU A 435 10.62 1.57 -9.49
N SER A 436 9.50 1.78 -10.14
CA SER A 436 9.29 2.79 -11.18
C SER A 436 7.86 3.32 -11.13
N SER A 437 7.40 3.60 -9.91
CA SER A 437 6.02 4.00 -9.63
C SER A 437 5.78 5.47 -9.90
N GLN A 438 4.60 5.80 -10.40
CA GLN A 438 4.07 7.16 -10.50
C GLN A 438 2.72 7.21 -9.80
N ASP A 439 2.43 8.35 -9.16
CA ASP A 439 1.15 8.59 -8.47
C ASP A 439 0.81 7.53 -7.40
N SER A 440 1.81 7.14 -6.61
CA SER A 440 1.61 6.18 -5.52
C SER A 440 1.09 6.84 -4.27
N LEU A 441 0.26 6.12 -3.52
CA LEU A 441 -0.33 6.57 -2.26
C LEU A 441 0.09 5.65 -1.12
N ILE A 442 0.63 6.22 -0.06
CA ILE A 442 0.90 5.52 1.18
C ILE A 442 0.07 6.16 2.29
N THR A 443 -0.73 5.36 2.99
CA THR A 443 -1.57 5.83 4.11
C THR A 443 -1.33 5.00 5.35
N SER A 444 -1.38 5.64 6.50
CA SER A 444 -1.25 4.96 7.78
C SER A 444 -1.87 5.76 8.91
N ASP A 445 -2.70 5.12 9.72
CA ASP A 445 -3.26 5.72 10.94
C ASP A 445 -2.27 5.65 12.12
N TYR A 446 -1.21 4.87 11.98
CA TYR A 446 -0.26 4.58 13.06
C TYR A 446 1.06 5.32 12.94
N TYR A 447 1.65 5.33 11.74
CA TYR A 447 3.01 5.83 11.56
C TYR A 447 3.08 7.35 11.41
N PHE A 448 2.13 7.98 10.72
CA PHE A 448 2.07 9.43 10.48
C PHE A 448 0.64 9.92 10.31
N ASP A 449 0.42 11.23 10.40
CA ASP A 449 -0.88 11.85 10.14
C ASP A 449 -0.93 12.36 8.69
N GLY A 450 -1.92 11.90 7.93
CA GLY A 450 -2.14 12.32 6.55
C GLY A 450 -1.80 11.25 5.51
N ASN A 451 -1.88 11.65 4.26
CA ASN A 451 -1.62 10.81 3.10
C ASN A 451 -0.28 11.19 2.46
N LEU A 452 0.59 10.23 2.26
CA LEU A 452 1.82 10.41 1.51
C LEU A 452 1.56 10.10 0.04
N ASN A 453 1.27 11.15 -0.73
CA ASN A 453 1.11 11.05 -2.19
C ASN A 453 2.49 11.23 -2.84
N LEU A 454 3.02 10.19 -3.43
CA LEU A 454 4.27 10.23 -4.17
C LEU A 454 4.00 10.46 -5.66
N THR A 455 4.56 11.51 -6.22
CA THR A 455 4.53 11.75 -7.67
C THR A 455 5.46 10.80 -8.42
N SER A 456 6.56 10.39 -7.79
CA SER A 456 7.38 9.28 -8.26
C SER A 456 8.06 8.54 -7.11
N ALA A 457 8.28 7.24 -7.31
CA ALA A 457 9.12 6.40 -6.47
C ALA A 457 9.98 5.52 -7.38
N GLU A 458 11.29 5.76 -7.38
CA GLU A 458 12.22 5.10 -8.27
C GLU A 458 13.42 4.53 -7.50
N GLY A 459 13.96 3.42 -7.98
CA GLY A 459 15.16 2.83 -7.41
C GLY A 459 15.09 1.31 -7.32
N ALA A 460 16.12 0.71 -6.72
CA ALA A 460 16.21 -0.73 -6.58
C ALA A 460 16.54 -1.14 -5.15
N ILE A 461 15.83 -2.14 -4.65
CA ILE A 461 16.11 -2.81 -3.38
C ILE A 461 16.54 -4.24 -3.70
N ILE A 462 17.70 -4.63 -3.21
CA ILE A 462 18.26 -5.97 -3.38
C ILE A 462 18.40 -6.60 -2.00
N TRP A 463 17.96 -7.84 -1.85
CA TRP A 463 18.24 -8.60 -0.63
C TRP A 463 18.90 -9.93 -0.96
N ARG A 464 19.74 -10.39 -0.06
CA ARG A 464 20.42 -11.67 -0.15
C ARG A 464 20.30 -12.38 1.19
N THR A 465 20.03 -13.66 1.13
CA THR A 465 19.91 -14.52 2.29
C THR A 465 20.92 -15.66 2.20
N ASN A 466 21.55 -15.98 3.30
CA ASN A 466 22.42 -17.15 3.46
C ASN A 466 22.32 -17.68 4.90
N GLU A 467 23.07 -18.73 5.23
CA GLU A 467 23.13 -19.31 6.58
C GLU A 467 23.59 -18.34 7.65
N GLN A 468 24.26 -17.25 7.29
CA GLN A 468 24.78 -16.25 8.24
C GLN A 468 23.77 -15.12 8.51
N GLY A 469 22.72 -14.98 7.70
CA GLY A 469 21.71 -13.95 7.89
C GLY A 469 21.16 -13.36 6.59
N ILE A 470 20.68 -12.13 6.71
CA ILE A 470 20.10 -11.37 5.59
C ILE A 470 20.86 -10.06 5.38
N LEU A 471 21.12 -9.74 4.12
CA LEU A 471 21.68 -8.47 3.65
C LEU A 471 20.66 -7.78 2.76
N ILE A 472 20.31 -6.54 3.05
CA ILE A 472 19.41 -5.71 2.26
C ILE A 472 20.17 -4.44 1.85
N LEU A 473 20.17 -4.13 0.58
CA LEU A 473 20.91 -2.96 0.06
C LEU A 473 20.13 -2.22 -1.03
N SER A 474 20.41 -0.95 -1.14
CA SER A 474 19.97 -0.12 -2.24
C SER A 474 21.02 0.95 -2.53
N ASP A 475 21.33 1.13 -3.79
CA ASP A 475 22.26 2.18 -4.20
C ASP A 475 21.57 3.54 -4.31
N ASN A 476 20.30 3.57 -4.66
CA ASN A 476 19.53 4.80 -4.78
C ASN A 476 18.03 4.52 -4.79
N ILE A 477 17.32 5.01 -3.78
CA ILE A 477 15.86 5.12 -3.75
C ILE A 477 15.53 6.61 -3.80
N VAL A 478 14.78 7.02 -4.80
CA VAL A 478 14.31 8.40 -4.96
C VAL A 478 12.81 8.42 -4.76
N LEU A 479 12.36 9.25 -3.83
CA LEU A 479 10.94 9.49 -3.54
C LEU A 479 10.66 10.97 -3.77
N GLN A 480 9.69 11.28 -4.58
CA GLN A 480 9.28 12.65 -4.88
C GLN A 480 7.81 12.87 -4.55
N ASN A 481 7.54 14.06 -4.08
CA ASN A 481 6.21 14.53 -3.70
C ASN A 481 6.16 16.05 -3.99
N PRO A 482 5.01 16.70 -4.15
CA PRO A 482 4.93 18.14 -4.41
C PRO A 482 5.61 19.04 -3.38
N PHE A 483 5.94 18.53 -2.20
CA PHE A 483 6.55 19.31 -1.13
C PHE A 483 7.86 18.72 -0.56
N PHE A 484 8.36 17.59 -1.09
CA PHE A 484 9.70 17.09 -0.76
C PHE A 484 10.30 16.21 -1.86
N ASP A 485 11.63 16.11 -1.86
CA ASP A 485 12.44 15.16 -2.62
C ASP A 485 13.38 14.44 -1.65
N ILE A 486 13.42 13.13 -1.71
CA ILE A 486 14.31 12.29 -0.88
C ILE A 486 15.05 11.32 -1.79
N ALA A 487 16.36 11.23 -1.62
CA ALA A 487 17.19 10.21 -2.24
C ALA A 487 17.99 9.50 -1.14
N THR A 488 17.99 8.18 -1.12
CA THR A 488 18.67 7.40 -0.10
C THR A 488 19.33 6.16 -0.67
N SER A 489 20.51 5.83 -0.12
CA SER A 489 21.19 4.56 -0.29
C SER A 489 21.36 3.90 1.07
N PHE A 490 21.34 2.58 1.11
CA PHE A 490 21.51 1.86 2.36
C PHE A 490 22.06 0.45 2.16
N GLU A 491 22.75 -0.01 3.20
CA GLU A 491 23.10 -1.41 3.41
C GLU A 491 22.68 -1.79 4.83
N ILE A 492 21.82 -2.79 4.94
CA ILE A 492 21.33 -3.31 6.22
C ILE A 492 21.67 -4.79 6.30
N SER A 493 22.48 -5.18 7.28
CA SER A 493 22.85 -6.56 7.51
C SER A 493 22.34 -7.06 8.86
N TRP A 494 21.63 -8.18 8.86
CA TRP A 494 21.12 -8.81 10.06
C TRP A 494 21.64 -10.22 10.14
N LEU A 495 22.66 -10.43 10.99
CA LEU A 495 23.31 -11.73 11.17
C LEU A 495 22.52 -12.57 12.17
N GLU A 496 22.60 -13.89 12.01
CA GLU A 496 21.98 -14.83 12.94
C GLU A 496 22.48 -14.62 14.37
N GLY A 497 21.57 -14.59 15.34
CA GLY A 497 21.88 -14.34 16.76
C GLY A 497 22.02 -12.87 17.15
N GLN A 498 21.96 -11.92 16.22
CA GLN A 498 21.92 -10.50 16.55
C GLN A 498 20.48 -10.05 16.90
N ARG A 499 20.36 -9.19 17.91
CA ARG A 499 19.05 -8.62 18.31
C ARG A 499 18.52 -7.59 17.32
N THR A 500 19.42 -6.80 16.76
CA THR A 500 19.08 -5.72 15.80
C THR A 500 20.07 -5.74 14.66
N PRO A 501 19.67 -5.29 13.48
CA PRO A 501 20.57 -5.20 12.34
C PRO A 501 21.66 -4.14 12.53
N TYR A 502 22.75 -4.32 11.82
CA TYR A 502 23.71 -3.27 11.50
C TYR A 502 23.18 -2.51 10.27
N ALA A 503 23.18 -1.20 10.34
CA ALA A 503 22.72 -0.33 9.24
C ALA A 503 23.85 0.64 8.82
N ASP A 504 23.98 0.85 7.53
CA ASP A 504 24.75 1.89 6.88
C ASP A 504 23.80 2.61 5.93
N ILE A 505 23.36 3.80 6.30
CA ILE A 505 22.34 4.58 5.57
C ILE A 505 22.92 5.96 5.27
N GLU A 506 22.80 6.36 4.01
CA GLU A 506 23.07 7.72 3.55
C GLU A 506 21.86 8.24 2.80
N GLY A 507 21.46 9.47 3.08
CA GLY A 507 20.31 10.06 2.41
C GLY A 507 20.47 11.56 2.24
N TYR A 508 19.84 12.07 1.20
CA TYR A 508 19.76 13.50 0.86
C TYR A 508 18.30 13.87 0.66
N TRP A 509 17.91 15.04 1.10
CA TRP A 509 16.53 15.46 1.04
C TRP A 509 16.37 16.97 0.98
N ASN A 510 15.31 17.42 0.31
CA ASN A 510 14.83 18.79 0.31
C ASN A 510 13.34 18.77 0.64
N VAL A 511 12.89 19.84 1.28
CA VAL A 511 11.48 20.02 1.63
C VAL A 511 11.07 21.42 1.19
N ASP A 512 10.13 21.52 0.28
CA ASP A 512 9.58 22.78 -0.22
C ASP A 512 8.48 23.35 0.66
N ASP A 513 7.83 22.51 1.47
CA ASP A 513 6.80 22.91 2.44
C ASP A 513 6.97 22.13 3.74
N VAL A 514 7.65 22.77 4.70
CA VAL A 514 7.92 22.15 6.01
C VAL A 514 6.62 21.88 6.79
N ALA A 515 5.60 22.74 6.67
CA ALA A 515 4.34 22.57 7.38
C ALA A 515 3.56 21.32 6.94
N GLN A 516 3.71 20.88 5.69
CA GLN A 516 3.17 19.60 5.22
C GLN A 516 4.07 18.44 5.62
N PHE A 517 5.39 18.63 5.54
CA PHE A 517 6.36 17.58 5.84
C PHE A 517 6.29 17.09 7.29
N VAL A 518 6.10 17.99 8.25
CA VAL A 518 6.01 17.62 9.68
C VAL A 518 4.84 16.70 10.00
N LYS A 519 3.79 16.67 9.17
CA LYS A 519 2.67 15.72 9.30
C LYS A 519 3.07 14.28 9.02
N LEU A 520 4.17 14.10 8.27
CA LEU A 520 4.73 12.79 7.92
C LEU A 520 5.76 12.29 8.93
N LEU A 521 6.05 13.08 9.97
CA LEU A 521 6.95 12.65 11.05
C LEU A 521 6.36 11.40 11.76
N PRO A 522 7.23 10.47 12.20
CA PRO A 522 6.78 9.22 12.79
C PRO A 522 6.14 9.43 14.17
N LYS A 523 4.82 9.53 14.19
CA LYS A 523 3.97 9.86 15.35
C LYS A 523 4.25 9.02 16.60
N LYS A 524 4.45 7.71 16.42
CA LYS A 524 4.65 6.78 17.56
C LYS A 524 6.11 6.63 17.98
N THR A 525 7.04 7.07 17.15
CA THR A 525 8.48 7.01 17.43
C THR A 525 8.93 8.26 18.18
N LEU A 526 8.30 9.39 17.91
CA LEU A 526 8.57 10.65 18.58
C LEU A 526 7.85 10.74 19.92
N ASN A 527 8.41 11.50 20.85
CA ASN A 527 7.70 11.86 22.08
C ASN A 527 6.41 12.63 21.71
N PRO A 528 5.24 12.27 22.26
CA PRO A 528 3.96 12.91 21.90
C PRO A 528 3.97 14.44 22.02
N VAL A 529 4.60 14.98 23.07
CA VAL A 529 4.72 16.43 23.26
C VAL A 529 5.57 17.07 22.17
N LEU A 530 6.64 16.42 21.76
CA LEU A 530 7.48 16.91 20.66
C LEU A 530 6.74 16.85 19.32
N TYR A 531 5.99 15.78 19.10
CA TYR A 531 5.17 15.62 17.89
C TYR A 531 4.11 16.71 17.77
N GLU A 532 3.31 16.92 18.82
CA GLU A 532 2.30 17.98 18.87
C GLU A 532 2.91 19.38 18.72
N TRP A 533 4.08 19.63 19.38
CA TRP A 533 4.80 20.88 19.20
C TRP A 533 5.20 21.07 17.75
N ALA A 534 5.81 20.08 17.10
CA ALA A 534 6.26 20.18 15.72
C ALA A 534 5.11 20.47 14.74
N GLN A 535 3.94 19.85 14.95
CA GLN A 535 2.74 20.08 14.12
C GLN A 535 2.24 21.52 14.17
N ASN A 536 2.44 22.21 15.29
CA ASN A 536 1.96 23.57 15.51
C ASN A 536 3.07 24.62 15.30
N ALA A 537 4.33 24.22 15.48
CA ALA A 537 5.47 25.14 15.44
C ALA A 537 5.86 25.58 14.02
N PHE A 538 5.84 24.68 13.06
CA PHE A 538 6.27 24.95 11.70
C PHE A 538 5.11 25.46 10.85
N LEU A 539 5.05 26.78 10.62
CA LEU A 539 3.95 27.43 9.88
C LEU A 539 4.22 27.46 8.37
N SER A 540 5.45 27.69 7.97
CA SER A 540 5.92 27.69 6.58
C SER A 540 7.44 27.63 6.52
N GLY A 541 8.00 27.41 5.34
CA GLY A 541 9.44 27.43 5.07
C GLY A 541 9.89 26.22 4.27
N LYS A 542 11.19 26.24 3.95
CA LYS A 542 11.85 25.20 3.17
C LYS A 542 13.02 24.61 3.93
N ILE A 543 13.38 23.38 3.59
CA ILE A 543 14.63 22.76 4.01
C ILE A 543 15.40 22.36 2.77
N THR A 544 16.63 22.81 2.66
CA THR A 544 17.52 22.52 1.56
C THR A 544 18.81 21.87 2.05
N ASN A 545 19.50 21.18 1.17
CA ASN A 545 20.74 20.49 1.48
C ASN A 545 20.65 19.53 2.69
N GLY A 546 19.49 18.94 2.88
CA GLY A 546 19.29 17.94 3.91
C GLY A 546 20.13 16.70 3.64
N SER A 547 20.83 16.20 4.65
CA SER A 547 21.57 14.94 4.58
C SER A 547 21.44 14.15 5.87
N ILE A 548 21.45 12.84 5.77
CA ILE A 548 21.51 11.91 6.89
C ILE A 548 22.61 10.89 6.66
N ARG A 549 23.37 10.60 7.69
CA ARG A 549 24.36 9.52 7.74
C ARG A 549 24.13 8.70 9.02
N LEU A 550 23.79 7.40 8.88
CA LEU A 550 23.61 6.51 10.00
C LEU A 550 24.43 5.25 9.76
N VAL A 551 25.36 4.94 10.67
CA VAL A 551 26.25 3.78 10.56
C VAL A 551 26.38 3.10 11.93
N GLY A 552 26.00 1.84 12.02
CA GLY A 552 26.21 1.07 13.25
C GLY A 552 25.07 0.11 13.60
N LEU A 553 25.24 -0.59 14.72
CA LEU A 553 24.22 -1.49 15.28
C LEU A 553 23.07 -0.68 15.86
N LEU A 554 21.83 -0.91 15.39
CA LEU A 554 20.65 -0.12 15.77
C LEU A 554 20.31 -0.18 17.26
N GLU A 555 20.73 -1.20 18.00
CA GLU A 555 20.56 -1.25 19.46
C GLU A 555 21.38 -0.20 20.20
N LYS A 556 22.41 0.34 19.57
CA LYS A 556 23.30 1.37 20.14
C LYS A 556 22.92 2.79 19.74
N PHE A 557 21.88 2.93 18.90
CA PHE A 557 21.37 4.24 18.50
C PHE A 557 21.02 5.10 19.73
N PRO A 558 21.37 6.37 19.76
CA PRO A 558 22.02 7.21 18.76
C PRO A 558 23.55 7.27 18.84
N PHE A 559 24.24 6.23 19.26
CA PHE A 559 25.71 6.06 19.25
C PHE A 559 26.49 7.04 20.15
N ARG A 560 26.01 7.26 21.37
CA ARG A 560 26.60 8.20 22.34
C ARG A 560 28.04 7.87 22.76
N LYS A 561 28.48 6.64 22.53
CA LYS A 561 29.82 6.17 22.90
C LYS A 561 30.81 6.17 21.76
N ASN A 562 30.51 6.85 20.65
CA ASN A 562 31.28 6.84 19.41
C ASN A 562 31.43 5.43 18.81
N ASP A 563 30.44 4.57 19.01
CA ASP A 563 30.39 3.20 18.52
C ASP A 563 29.50 3.06 17.27
N GLY A 564 29.28 4.16 16.58
CA GLY A 564 28.57 4.33 15.33
C GLY A 564 28.51 5.80 14.94
N ILE A 565 27.77 6.11 13.88
CA ILE A 565 27.53 7.46 13.36
C ILE A 565 26.04 7.68 13.26
N PHE A 566 25.54 8.78 13.79
CA PHE A 566 24.22 9.31 13.45
C PHE A 566 24.36 10.81 13.31
N GLN A 567 24.32 11.29 12.06
CA GLN A 567 24.44 12.69 11.74
C GLN A 567 23.34 13.10 10.78
N VAL A 568 22.65 14.21 11.08
CA VAL A 568 21.71 14.88 10.20
C VAL A 568 22.15 16.32 10.06
N LYS A 569 22.19 16.83 8.83
CA LYS A 569 22.46 18.24 8.52
C LYS A 569 21.41 18.77 7.58
N ALA A 570 21.01 20.01 7.77
CA ALA A 570 20.12 20.66 6.83
C ALA A 570 20.16 22.19 6.99
N LEU A 571 19.74 22.88 5.95
CA LEU A 571 19.56 24.31 5.92
C LEU A 571 18.05 24.61 5.85
N ALA A 572 17.53 25.27 6.87
CA ALA A 572 16.17 25.81 6.83
C ALA A 572 16.20 27.23 6.27
N GLU A 573 15.32 27.51 5.31
CA GLU A 573 15.22 28.79 4.62
C GLU A 573 13.78 29.32 4.70
N ASP A 574 13.66 30.63 4.92
CA ASP A 574 12.39 31.35 5.02
C ASP A 574 11.38 30.71 5.98
N LEU A 575 11.90 30.20 7.11
CA LEU A 575 11.11 29.44 8.07
C LEU A 575 10.25 30.37 8.94
N ALA A 576 8.95 30.18 8.98
CA ALA A 576 8.07 30.79 9.96
C ALA A 576 7.79 29.79 11.08
N LEU A 577 8.18 30.13 12.29
CA LEU A 577 8.18 29.24 13.43
C LEU A 577 7.42 29.85 14.62
N ASN A 578 6.32 29.22 15.03
CA ASN A 578 5.65 29.43 16.30
C ASN A 578 6.30 28.52 17.36
N TYR A 579 7.42 28.96 17.93
CA TYR A 579 8.21 28.13 18.83
C TYR A 579 7.61 27.94 20.22
N ALA A 580 6.70 28.81 20.62
CA ALA A 580 6.00 28.75 21.90
C ALA A 580 4.73 29.60 21.89
N ASP A 581 3.66 29.08 22.47
CA ASP A 581 2.40 29.81 22.66
C ASP A 581 2.66 31.14 23.37
N THR A 582 1.99 32.20 22.96
CA THR A 582 2.08 33.54 23.53
C THR A 582 3.39 34.33 23.27
N TRP A 583 4.36 33.70 22.54
CA TRP A 583 5.54 34.42 22.04
C TRP A 583 5.31 34.82 20.58
N PRO A 584 5.94 35.93 20.13
CA PRO A 584 5.90 36.30 18.72
C PRO A 584 6.56 35.26 17.85
N ASP A 585 5.94 34.95 16.67
CA ASP A 585 6.50 34.02 15.71
C ASP A 585 7.93 34.47 15.28
N ALA A 586 8.80 33.50 15.12
CA ALA A 586 10.10 33.70 14.54
C ALA A 586 10.04 33.57 13.01
N LYS A 587 10.60 34.57 12.32
CA LYS A 587 10.88 34.44 10.87
C LYS A 587 12.38 34.22 10.72
N VAL A 588 12.77 33.00 10.45
CA VAL A 588 14.16 32.58 10.29
C VAL A 588 14.50 32.61 8.81
N LYS A 589 15.45 33.44 8.42
CA LYS A 589 15.86 33.57 7.03
C LYS A 589 16.69 32.36 6.60
N ASN A 590 17.71 32.06 7.39
CA ASN A 590 18.60 30.90 7.17
C ASN A 590 18.98 30.31 8.54
N MET A 591 18.87 28.98 8.66
CA MET A 591 19.28 28.24 9.85
C MET A 591 19.90 26.90 9.44
N GLU A 592 21.22 26.81 9.55
CA GLU A 592 21.92 25.54 9.40
C GLU A 592 21.86 24.78 10.73
N PHE A 593 21.25 23.60 10.74
CA PHE A 593 21.21 22.75 11.93
C PHE A 593 21.89 21.41 11.70
N THR A 594 22.50 20.93 12.75
CA THR A 594 23.16 19.61 12.79
C THR A 594 22.66 18.83 13.99
N ILE A 595 22.34 17.58 13.75
CA ILE A 595 22.16 16.56 14.79
C ILE A 595 23.36 15.63 14.69
N ASP A 596 24.11 15.46 15.76
CA ASP A 596 25.22 14.52 15.85
C ASP A 596 25.02 13.64 17.08
N SER A 597 24.71 12.38 16.83
CA SER A 597 24.33 11.43 17.87
C SER A 597 23.13 11.94 18.70
N ALA A 598 23.36 12.32 19.93
CA ALA A 598 22.35 12.90 20.82
C ALA A 598 22.44 14.43 20.94
N HIS A 599 23.33 15.06 20.24
CA HIS A 599 23.61 16.48 20.27
C HIS A 599 22.95 17.19 19.08
N ILE A 600 22.14 18.21 19.34
CA ILE A 600 21.56 19.11 18.32
C ILE A 600 22.19 20.48 18.48
N TYR A 601 22.66 21.05 17.40
CA TYR A 601 23.19 22.42 17.41
C TYR A 601 22.94 23.13 16.08
N SER A 602 22.86 24.45 16.19
CA SER A 602 22.77 25.35 15.05
C SER A 602 23.62 26.61 15.33
N LEU A 603 24.39 27.00 14.35
CA LEU A 603 25.35 28.11 14.47
C LEU A 603 24.95 29.21 13.50
N LYS A 604 25.17 30.48 13.91
CA LYS A 604 25.03 31.68 13.05
C LYS A 604 23.63 31.84 12.44
N ASN A 605 22.62 31.75 13.27
CA ASN A 605 21.22 31.89 12.81
C ASN A 605 20.84 33.38 12.81
N GLU A 606 20.06 33.74 11.80
CA GLU A 606 19.41 35.05 11.69
C GLU A 606 17.90 34.85 11.74
N SER A 607 17.24 35.58 12.64
CA SER A 607 15.80 35.54 12.78
C SER A 607 15.18 36.87 13.15
N LEU A 608 13.95 37.08 12.76
CA LEU A 608 13.17 38.28 13.03
C LEU A 608 11.97 37.92 13.94
N HIS A 609 11.85 38.58 15.10
CA HIS A 609 10.81 38.38 16.08
C HIS A 609 10.09 39.68 16.34
N ALA A 610 8.84 39.84 15.88
CA ALA A 610 8.10 41.10 16.03
C ALA A 610 8.87 42.37 15.63
N GLY A 611 9.71 42.26 14.57
CA GLY A 611 10.58 43.35 14.09
C GLY A 611 11.94 43.40 14.76
N MET A 612 12.21 42.67 15.83
CA MET A 612 13.52 42.57 16.47
C MET A 612 14.39 41.55 15.73
N MET A 613 15.50 41.97 15.20
CA MET A 613 16.49 41.12 14.56
C MET A 613 17.32 40.39 15.61
N VAL A 614 17.51 39.12 15.48
CA VAL A 614 18.45 38.30 16.24
C VAL A 614 19.50 37.80 15.27
N GLU A 615 20.75 38.10 15.54
CA GLU A 615 21.89 37.75 14.70
C GLU A 615 22.87 36.84 15.46
N ASP A 616 23.68 36.10 14.72
CA ASP A 616 24.70 35.22 15.29
C ASP A 616 24.17 34.27 16.40
N ALA A 617 22.91 33.89 16.30
CA ALA A 617 22.33 32.99 17.30
C ALA A 617 22.97 31.60 17.22
N VAL A 618 23.41 31.12 18.37
CA VAL A 618 23.86 29.75 18.59
C VAL A 618 22.80 29.04 19.42
N ILE A 619 22.29 27.91 18.88
CA ILE A 619 21.30 27.09 19.53
C ILE A 619 21.92 25.71 19.77
N GLU A 620 21.72 25.14 20.96
CA GLU A 620 22.31 23.86 21.33
C GLU A 620 21.41 23.05 22.25
N ILE A 621 21.33 21.74 22.02
CA ILE A 621 20.80 20.75 22.94
C ILE A 621 21.84 19.64 23.04
N LYS A 622 22.65 19.65 24.11
CA LYS A 622 23.82 18.78 24.27
C LYS A 622 23.49 17.30 24.37
N ASP A 623 22.34 16.95 24.92
CA ASP A 623 21.92 15.55 25.07
C ASP A 623 20.41 15.41 25.06
N LEU A 624 19.90 14.73 24.04
CA LEU A 624 18.48 14.43 23.90
C LEU A 624 17.90 13.52 25.01
N SER A 625 18.75 12.84 25.79
CA SER A 625 18.27 12.08 26.97
C SER A 625 17.93 12.98 28.15
N ASN A 626 18.59 14.11 28.25
CA ASN A 626 18.30 15.17 29.21
C ASN A 626 18.26 16.52 28.48
N PRO A 627 17.22 16.77 27.66
CA PRO A 627 17.23 17.87 26.74
C PRO A 627 17.08 19.20 27.47
N ILE A 628 18.14 20.01 27.39
CA ILE A 628 18.17 21.39 27.82
C ILE A 628 18.42 22.23 26.56
N PHE A 629 17.49 23.08 26.22
CA PHE A 629 17.64 24.04 25.15
C PHE A 629 18.50 25.18 25.65
N GLU A 630 19.63 25.41 24.99
CA GLU A 630 20.54 26.51 25.23
C GLU A 630 20.57 27.39 23.99
N MET A 631 20.44 28.71 24.18
CA MET A 631 20.54 29.69 23.10
C MET A 631 21.39 30.88 23.56
N GLN A 632 22.27 31.30 22.71
CA GLN A 632 23.00 32.55 22.86
C GLN A 632 22.87 33.37 21.57
N ALA A 633 22.55 34.63 21.69
CA ALA A 633 22.40 35.49 20.53
C ALA A 633 22.80 36.95 20.88
N SER A 634 23.28 37.68 19.90
CA SER A 634 23.57 39.08 20.00
C SER A 634 23.03 39.81 18.76
N SER A 635 22.60 41.04 18.95
CA SER A 635 22.23 41.93 17.85
C SER A 635 22.08 43.35 18.35
N SER A 636 21.69 44.27 17.47
CA SER A 636 21.30 45.63 17.82
C SER A 636 19.92 45.94 17.24
N ALA A 637 19.15 46.73 17.95
CA ALA A 637 17.87 47.21 17.46
C ALA A 637 17.53 48.59 18.07
N GLN A 638 16.59 49.27 17.43
CA GLN A 638 15.95 50.44 18.04
C GLN A 638 15.20 49.99 19.30
N LEU A 639 15.32 50.73 20.39
CA LEU A 639 14.75 50.33 21.67
C LEU A 639 13.21 50.18 21.63
N ASN A 640 12.53 50.97 20.79
CA ASN A 640 11.08 50.77 20.56
C ASN A 640 10.73 49.41 19.97
N THR A 641 11.57 48.86 19.09
CA THR A 641 11.37 47.52 18.51
C THR A 641 11.56 46.45 19.58
N ILE A 642 12.58 46.59 20.43
CA ILE A 642 12.77 45.70 21.58
C ILE A 642 11.55 45.78 22.53
N ASN A 643 11.07 46.98 22.82
CA ASN A 643 9.88 47.17 23.66
C ASN A 643 8.63 46.52 23.07
N ASN A 644 8.39 46.65 21.76
CA ASN A 644 7.28 45.99 21.05
C ASN A 644 7.38 44.47 21.14
N PHE A 645 8.57 43.89 21.01
CA PHE A 645 8.80 42.46 21.21
C PHE A 645 8.44 42.05 22.66
N LEU A 646 8.92 42.79 23.66
CA LEU A 646 8.65 42.52 25.07
C LEU A 646 7.13 42.58 25.39
N ILE A 647 6.44 43.61 24.87
CA ILE A 647 4.97 43.77 25.01
C ILE A 647 4.19 42.63 24.38
N SER A 648 4.66 42.15 23.21
CA SER A 648 3.99 41.03 22.51
C SER A 648 4.41 39.67 23.03
N SER A 649 5.21 39.59 24.05
CA SER A 649 5.70 38.35 24.70
C SER A 649 5.12 38.18 26.11
N PRO A 650 5.21 37.00 26.72
CA PRO A 650 4.82 36.82 28.13
C PRO A 650 5.58 37.67 29.12
N ILE A 651 6.69 38.30 28.68
CA ILE A 651 7.53 39.16 29.51
C ILE A 651 6.76 40.41 29.99
N ASP A 652 5.86 40.95 29.17
CA ASP A 652 5.02 42.11 29.55
C ASP A 652 4.29 41.91 30.91
N LYS A 653 3.85 40.68 31.17
CA LYS A 653 3.23 40.33 32.45
C LYS A 653 4.17 40.44 33.64
N TYR A 654 5.46 40.18 33.46
CA TYR A 654 6.46 40.34 34.55
C TYR A 654 6.71 41.80 34.94
N PHE A 655 6.46 42.70 34.00
CA PHE A 655 6.56 44.15 34.22
C PHE A 655 5.21 44.80 34.55
N GLY A 656 4.14 43.98 34.85
CA GLY A 656 2.84 44.46 35.21
C GLY A 656 2.19 45.39 34.18
N GLY A 657 2.53 45.22 32.88
CA GLY A 657 2.05 46.12 31.82
C GLY A 657 2.76 47.44 31.71
N MET A 658 3.76 47.70 32.57
CA MET A 658 4.54 48.96 32.56
C MET A 658 5.12 49.30 31.20
N LEU A 659 5.58 48.27 30.44
CA LEU A 659 6.21 48.47 29.16
C LEU A 659 5.32 49.12 28.10
N ARG A 660 4.00 49.04 28.26
CA ARG A 660 2.99 49.66 27.38
C ARG A 660 2.92 51.16 27.52
N ASN A 661 3.32 51.67 28.71
CA ASN A 661 3.30 53.09 29.07
C ASN A 661 4.66 53.75 28.79
N ILE A 662 5.61 53.02 28.16
CA ILE A 662 6.93 53.53 27.84
C ILE A 662 7.07 53.60 26.33
N SER A 663 7.26 54.80 25.79
CA SER A 663 7.78 54.95 24.44
C SER A 663 9.26 55.26 24.49
N SER A 664 10.03 54.69 23.59
CA SER A 664 11.49 54.79 23.60
C SER A 664 12.04 55.08 22.21
N SER A 665 13.16 55.78 22.20
CA SER A 665 13.97 55.99 20.98
C SER A 665 15.45 55.80 21.32
N GLY A 666 16.29 55.62 20.33
CA GLY A 666 17.69 55.28 20.46
C GLY A 666 17.99 53.81 20.21
N GLU A 667 19.24 53.44 20.18
CA GLU A 667 19.72 52.12 19.82
C GLU A 667 20.18 51.33 21.06
N ALA A 668 19.87 50.04 21.08
CA ALA A 668 20.42 49.14 22.09
C ALA A 668 21.08 47.92 21.41
N GLU A 669 22.32 47.68 21.78
CA GLU A 669 22.96 46.39 21.55
C GLU A 669 22.49 45.43 22.66
N TYR A 670 22.19 44.18 22.31
CA TYR A 670 21.80 43.23 23.31
C TYR A 670 22.47 41.87 23.10
N PHE A 671 22.72 41.19 24.18
CA PHE A 671 23.15 39.81 24.26
C PHE A 671 22.19 39.03 25.10
N VAL A 672 21.64 37.93 24.52
CA VAL A 672 20.65 37.07 25.18
C VAL A 672 21.26 35.70 25.38
N SER A 673 21.09 35.15 26.58
CA SER A 673 21.42 33.76 26.90
C SER A 673 20.19 33.10 27.53
N VAL A 674 19.72 31.99 26.99
CA VAL A 674 18.54 31.24 27.49
C VAL A 674 18.98 29.80 27.75
N SER A 675 18.55 29.25 28.90
CA SER A 675 18.68 27.84 29.24
C SER A 675 17.33 27.32 29.73
N MET A 676 16.76 26.36 28.98
CA MET A 676 15.43 25.86 29.24
C MET A 676 15.37 24.33 29.18
N PRO A 677 15.08 23.65 30.31
CA PRO A 677 14.79 22.21 30.28
C PRO A 677 13.54 21.93 29.44
N LEU A 678 13.64 21.01 28.46
CA LEU A 678 12.50 20.70 27.58
C LEU A 678 11.53 19.67 28.18
N ARG A 679 11.92 19.02 29.27
CA ARG A 679 11.03 18.11 29.99
C ARG A 679 9.89 18.90 30.65
N VAL A 680 8.63 18.51 30.36
CA VAL A 680 7.43 19.23 30.81
C VAL A 680 7.44 19.54 32.31
N LYS A 681 7.83 18.60 33.17
CA LYS A 681 7.91 18.76 34.63
C LYS A 681 9.00 19.74 35.10
N GLU A 682 9.95 20.05 34.24
CA GLU A 682 11.11 20.86 34.55
C GLU A 682 11.14 22.20 33.83
N ARG A 683 10.20 22.44 32.90
CA ARG A 683 10.12 23.69 32.13
C ARG A 683 10.09 24.94 33.02
N ALA A 684 9.48 24.85 34.19
CA ALA A 684 9.46 25.94 35.15
C ALA A 684 10.86 26.31 35.69
N LYS A 685 11.90 25.53 35.44
CA LYS A 685 13.28 25.80 35.85
C LYS A 685 14.10 26.53 34.78
N TYR A 686 13.43 27.12 33.75
CA TYR A 686 14.13 27.89 32.74
C TYR A 686 14.91 29.08 33.38
N ASP A 687 16.00 29.44 32.73
CA ASP A 687 16.81 30.63 33.11
C ASP A 687 17.10 31.45 31.85
N TYR A 688 17.22 32.74 32.04
CA TYR A 688 17.62 33.66 30.99
C TYR A 688 18.40 34.85 31.56
N THR A 689 19.32 35.36 30.73
CA THR A 689 20.01 36.61 30.99
C THR A 689 20.09 37.40 29.70
N THR A 690 19.68 38.65 29.77
CA THR A 690 19.82 39.61 28.67
C THR A 690 20.62 40.80 29.13
N ASN A 691 21.71 41.08 28.46
CA ASN A 691 22.55 42.23 28.70
C ASN A 691 22.31 43.26 27.62
N PHE A 692 22.03 44.48 27.98
CA PHE A 692 21.82 45.63 27.08
C PHE A 692 22.94 46.62 27.23
N ARG A 693 23.43 47.16 26.13
CA ARG A 693 24.25 48.36 26.06
C ARG A 693 23.42 49.42 25.38
N LEU A 694 23.01 50.42 26.17
CA LEU A 694 22.21 51.55 25.71
C LEU A 694 23.13 52.69 25.23
N ARG A 695 22.77 53.31 24.09
CA ARG A 695 23.48 54.45 23.52
C ARG A 695 22.46 55.51 23.12
N ASP A 696 22.61 56.69 23.74
CA ASP A 696 21.79 57.86 23.48
C ASP A 696 20.26 57.57 23.47
N VAL A 697 19.83 56.74 24.41
CA VAL A 697 18.42 56.31 24.51
C VAL A 697 17.59 57.38 25.22
N ASN A 698 16.39 57.62 24.69
CA ASN A 698 15.42 58.48 25.32
C ASN A 698 14.20 57.66 25.71
N LEU A 699 13.69 57.90 26.93
CA LEU A 699 12.50 57.23 27.44
C LEU A 699 11.42 58.30 27.74
N ASP A 700 10.24 58.06 27.21
CA ASP A 700 9.03 58.78 27.47
C ASP A 700 8.08 57.84 28.26
N ILE A 701 7.99 58.07 29.55
CA ILE A 701 7.14 57.28 30.46
C ILE A 701 5.84 58.04 30.65
N GLU A 702 4.73 57.42 30.32
CA GLU A 702 3.41 58.05 30.47
C GLU A 702 3.16 58.50 31.91
N GLY A 703 2.83 59.78 32.07
CA GLY A 703 2.70 60.42 33.40
C GLY A 703 3.97 60.94 34.00
N LEU A 704 5.13 60.70 33.40
CA LEU A 704 6.43 61.26 33.82
C LEU A 704 6.96 62.23 32.77
N ASN A 705 6.66 63.49 32.88
CA ASN A 705 7.22 64.56 32.05
C ASN A 705 8.26 65.35 32.85
N PRO A 706 9.32 65.89 32.25
CA PRO A 706 9.76 65.64 30.85
C PRO A 706 10.42 64.29 30.65
N LYS A 707 10.67 63.94 29.36
CA LYS A 707 11.35 62.68 28.97
C LYS A 707 12.72 62.58 29.61
N ILE A 708 13.11 61.36 29.95
CA ILE A 708 14.51 61.04 30.29
C ILE A 708 15.29 60.92 29.00
N GLN A 709 16.40 61.61 28.89
CA GLN A 709 17.21 61.74 27.67
C GLN A 709 18.63 61.23 27.84
N ASN A 710 19.29 60.95 26.72
CA ASN A 710 20.73 60.60 26.62
C ASN A 710 21.16 59.49 27.59
N ILE A 711 20.33 58.45 27.73
CA ILE A 711 20.65 57.33 28.61
C ILE A 711 21.74 56.51 27.92
N ASN A 712 22.84 56.32 28.63
CA ASN A 712 23.97 55.51 28.22
C ASN A 712 24.40 54.59 29.37
N GLY A 713 24.86 53.37 29.06
CA GLY A 713 25.34 52.44 30.06
C GLY A 713 24.95 51.00 29.81
N LEU A 714 25.19 50.13 30.79
CA LEU A 714 24.88 48.70 30.72
C LEU A 714 23.70 48.37 31.65
N ALA A 715 22.79 47.54 31.14
CA ALA A 715 21.71 46.95 31.92
C ALA A 715 21.72 45.42 31.74
N SER A 716 21.47 44.70 32.80
CA SER A 716 21.33 43.25 32.79
C SER A 716 20.01 42.87 33.43
N ILE A 717 19.28 42.03 32.75
CA ILE A 717 18.00 41.49 33.21
C ILE A 717 18.07 39.96 33.15
N SER A 718 17.84 39.31 34.26
CA SER A 718 17.72 37.87 34.35
C SER A 718 16.41 37.51 35.02
N ARG A 719 16.11 36.21 35.00
CA ARG A 719 14.92 35.68 35.73
C ARG A 719 14.89 36.13 37.20
N HIS A 720 16.03 36.31 37.82
CA HIS A 720 16.13 36.49 39.27
C HIS A 720 16.81 37.78 39.68
N ASP A 721 17.25 38.59 38.71
CA ASP A 721 17.99 39.83 39.02
C ASP A 721 17.86 40.87 37.90
N ILE A 722 17.93 42.12 38.33
CA ILE A 722 18.09 43.27 37.43
C ILE A 722 19.22 44.10 37.97
N SER A 723 20.15 44.53 37.12
CA SER A 723 21.29 45.32 37.49
C SER A 723 21.66 46.30 36.38
N THR A 724 22.38 47.33 36.75
CA THR A 724 22.91 48.36 35.84
C THR A 724 24.34 48.68 36.22
N GLU A 725 25.16 49.00 35.23
CA GLU A 725 26.53 49.42 35.44
C GLU A 725 26.82 50.66 34.60
N GLY A 726 27.33 51.72 35.30
CA GLY A 726 27.72 52.99 34.67
C GLY A 726 26.60 53.69 33.91
N MET A 727 25.33 53.49 34.30
CA MET A 727 24.22 54.04 33.57
C MET A 727 23.95 55.46 33.97
N THR A 728 24.00 56.34 32.99
CA THR A 728 23.80 57.80 33.15
C THR A 728 22.79 58.31 32.12
N GLY A 729 22.21 59.44 32.32
CA GLY A 729 21.35 60.17 31.40
C GLY A 729 21.08 61.56 31.82
N SER A 730 20.10 62.26 31.28
CA SER A 730 19.69 63.59 31.67
C SER A 730 18.19 63.66 31.89
N TRP A 731 17.75 64.33 32.98
CA TRP A 731 16.33 64.55 33.28
C TRP A 731 16.15 65.84 34.01
N ILE A 732 15.11 66.56 33.68
CA ILE A 732 14.86 67.92 34.27
C ILE A 732 16.09 68.82 34.16
N GLY A 733 16.75 68.78 33.02
CA GLY A 733 17.95 69.63 32.77
C GLY A 733 19.23 69.24 33.53
N SER A 734 19.21 68.16 34.30
CA SER A 734 20.34 67.71 35.14
C SER A 734 20.79 66.33 34.78
N ASP A 735 22.07 66.00 34.98
CA ASP A 735 22.63 64.68 34.81
C ASP A 735 22.07 63.73 35.88
N ILE A 736 21.64 62.54 35.45
CA ILE A 736 21.12 61.50 36.33
C ILE A 736 22.05 60.28 36.34
N LYS A 737 22.06 59.59 37.49
CA LYS A 737 22.64 58.23 37.59
C LYS A 737 21.52 57.23 37.80
N ILE A 738 21.56 56.17 37.01
CA ILE A 738 20.55 55.11 37.04
C ILE A 738 21.21 53.84 37.60
N SER A 739 20.62 53.26 38.63
CA SER A 739 21.05 51.99 39.21
C SER A 739 19.86 51.01 39.35
N ALA A 740 20.06 49.76 39.11
CA ALA A 740 19.07 48.75 39.34
C ALA A 740 19.59 47.65 40.27
N ARG A 741 18.74 47.12 41.10
CA ARG A 741 19.07 46.01 41.99
C ARG A 741 17.92 45.02 42.08
N LYS A 742 18.22 43.79 42.45
CA LYS A 742 17.23 42.79 42.85
C LYS A 742 16.46 43.30 44.10
N ALA A 743 15.21 42.91 44.20
CA ALA A 743 14.40 43.17 45.41
C ALA A 743 14.95 42.41 46.62
N PHE A 744 14.96 43.01 47.78
CA PHE A 744 15.35 42.39 49.03
C PHE A 744 14.27 41.34 49.46
N SER A 745 14.66 40.45 50.37
CA SER A 745 13.78 39.37 50.83
C SER A 745 12.50 39.84 51.53
N TYR A 746 12.52 41.08 52.06
CA TYR A 746 11.35 41.71 52.68
C TYR A 746 10.43 42.41 51.66
N GLU A 747 10.93 42.69 50.45
CA GLU A 747 10.18 43.25 49.34
C GLU A 747 9.52 42.11 48.52
N LYS A 748 8.64 41.37 49.17
CA LYS A 748 8.11 40.09 48.67
C LYS A 748 7.39 40.20 47.33
N ASP A 749 6.78 41.33 47.07
CA ASP A 749 5.94 41.59 45.90
C ASP A 749 6.75 42.22 44.73
N LEU A 750 8.04 42.47 44.92
CA LEU A 750 8.93 43.05 43.91
C LEU A 750 9.92 42.04 43.39
N SER A 751 10.26 42.17 42.12
CA SER A 751 11.40 41.45 41.46
C SER A 751 12.66 42.32 41.53
N GLY A 752 12.53 43.62 41.42
CA GLY A 752 13.65 44.55 41.41
C GLY A 752 13.22 46.00 41.66
N VAL A 753 14.22 46.87 41.90
CA VAL A 753 14.04 48.31 42.06
C VAL A 753 15.07 49.03 41.16
N ILE A 754 14.55 49.91 40.32
CA ILE A 754 15.39 50.84 39.54
C ILE A 754 15.40 52.19 40.24
N SER A 755 16.58 52.69 40.53
CA SER A 755 16.74 53.97 41.22
C SER A 755 17.42 54.97 40.30
N VAL A 756 16.83 56.16 40.17
CA VAL A 756 17.37 57.31 39.46
C VAL A 756 17.73 58.38 40.51
N THR A 757 18.95 58.80 40.49
CA THR A 757 19.42 59.83 41.47
C THR A 757 20.04 61.02 40.68
N SER A 758 19.76 62.25 41.18
CA SER A 758 20.28 63.50 40.64
C SER A 758 20.18 64.61 41.62
N THR A 759 20.90 65.75 41.30
CA THR A 759 20.74 67.05 41.91
C THR A 759 20.16 67.98 40.85
N THR A 760 19.09 68.66 41.12
CA THR A 760 18.37 69.51 40.16
C THR A 760 18.09 70.89 40.76
N GLU A 761 18.31 71.92 39.97
CA GLU A 761 17.97 73.29 40.35
C GLU A 761 16.42 73.48 40.26
N ILE A 762 15.88 74.32 41.21
CA ILE A 762 14.44 74.67 41.17
C ILE A 762 14.06 75.34 39.84
N ASN A 763 14.96 76.22 39.33
CA ASN A 763 14.77 76.88 38.04
C ASN A 763 14.63 75.88 36.87
N ASP A 764 15.31 74.75 36.93
CA ASP A 764 15.22 73.76 35.91
C ASP A 764 13.93 72.90 36.03
N ILE A 765 13.43 72.74 37.24
CA ILE A 765 12.09 72.14 37.46
C ILE A 765 11.03 73.06 36.83
N ASP A 766 11.11 74.38 37.06
CA ASP A 766 10.17 75.35 36.50
C ASP A 766 10.16 75.38 34.99
N LYS A 767 11.30 75.32 34.35
CA LYS A 767 11.46 75.29 32.88
C LYS A 767 10.84 74.02 32.29
N ASN A 768 10.99 72.90 32.96
CA ASN A 768 10.59 71.62 32.43
C ASN A 768 9.15 71.24 32.76
N PHE A 769 8.59 71.68 33.86
CA PHE A 769 7.17 71.43 34.28
C PHE A 769 6.28 72.65 34.04
N ASN A 770 6.77 73.74 33.50
CA ASN A 770 6.01 74.94 33.30
C ASN A 770 5.32 75.37 34.57
N SER A 771 6.08 75.32 35.68
CA SER A 771 5.62 75.67 37.00
C SER A 771 6.14 77.04 37.37
N SER A 772 5.71 77.62 38.46
CA SER A 772 6.14 78.87 39.02
C SER A 772 6.81 78.70 40.39
N LEU A 773 7.46 77.58 40.64
CA LEU A 773 8.04 77.24 41.94
C LEU A 773 9.22 78.21 42.27
N SER A 774 9.94 78.64 41.29
CA SER A 774 11.10 79.57 41.45
C SER A 774 10.68 80.98 41.93
N GLU A 775 9.39 81.32 41.83
CA GLU A 775 8.87 82.56 42.44
C GLU A 775 8.92 82.50 43.96
N SER A 776 8.88 81.31 44.54
CA SER A 776 8.78 81.14 45.99
C SER A 776 9.83 80.16 46.56
N LEU A 777 10.51 79.45 45.74
CA LEU A 777 11.56 78.48 46.08
C LEU A 777 12.85 78.80 45.29
N SER A 778 14.05 78.64 45.91
CA SER A 778 15.30 78.72 45.21
C SER A 778 16.29 77.71 45.78
N GLY A 779 17.33 77.42 45.02
CA GLY A 779 18.33 76.42 45.37
C GLY A 779 18.16 75.16 44.60
N SER A 780 18.75 74.06 45.08
CA SER A 780 18.78 72.78 44.43
C SER A 780 18.22 71.61 45.31
N THR A 781 17.80 70.59 44.72
CA THR A 781 17.33 69.38 45.43
C THR A 781 18.04 68.14 44.96
N ASP A 782 18.56 67.35 45.89
CA ASP A 782 18.98 65.98 45.62
C ASP A 782 17.75 65.08 45.70
N TYR A 783 17.51 64.36 44.67
CA TYR A 783 16.34 63.44 44.66
C TYR A 783 16.73 62.03 44.26
N THR A 784 15.92 61.05 44.70
CA THR A 784 15.92 59.65 44.31
C THR A 784 14.52 59.26 43.88
N LEU A 785 14.41 58.81 42.61
CA LEU A 785 13.17 58.22 42.08
C LEU A 785 13.42 56.73 42.03
N LYS A 786 12.54 55.94 42.66
CA LYS A 786 12.59 54.49 42.70
C LYS A 786 11.39 53.91 41.92
N ILE A 787 11.68 53.23 40.80
CA ILE A 787 10.68 52.46 40.03
C ILE A 787 10.67 51.05 40.60
N ASN A 788 9.54 50.65 41.16
CA ASN A 788 9.36 49.35 41.81
C ASN A 788 8.80 48.35 40.79
N VAL A 789 9.63 47.36 40.36
CA VAL A 789 9.25 46.36 39.37
C VAL A 789 8.55 45.23 40.10
N PRO A 790 7.24 44.97 39.82
CA PRO A 790 6.47 43.94 40.52
C PRO A 790 6.99 42.55 40.23
N ARG A 791 6.81 41.61 41.17
CA ARG A 791 7.04 40.19 40.94
C ARG A 791 5.89 39.64 40.15
N TYR A 792 6.19 38.74 39.20
CA TYR A 792 5.14 38.00 38.50
C TYR A 792 4.27 37.24 39.47
N SER A 793 2.97 37.50 39.41
CA SER A 793 1.91 36.76 40.09
C SER A 793 0.71 36.65 39.16
N GLU A 794 -0.21 35.70 39.42
CA GLU A 794 -1.48 35.58 38.67
C GLU A 794 -2.32 36.85 38.67
N ASN A 795 -2.14 37.70 39.71
CA ASN A 795 -2.72 39.03 39.81
C ASN A 795 -1.53 40.02 39.88
N PRO A 796 -1.01 40.55 38.77
CA PRO A 796 0.10 41.44 38.78
C PRO A 796 -0.32 42.75 39.52
N GLN A 797 0.51 43.14 40.50
CA GLN A 797 0.38 44.48 41.08
C GLN A 797 0.84 45.50 40.03
N SER A 798 0.15 46.64 39.96
CA SER A 798 0.60 47.76 39.15
C SER A 798 1.94 48.24 39.65
N PHE A 799 2.85 48.61 38.75
CA PHE A 799 4.11 49.23 39.15
C PHE A 799 3.84 50.60 39.80
N PHE A 800 4.71 50.99 40.70
CA PHE A 800 4.64 52.30 41.33
C PHE A 800 6.00 52.92 41.44
N ILE A 801 6.05 54.25 41.50
CA ILE A 801 7.24 55.03 41.58
C ILE A 801 7.26 55.76 42.90
N ASN A 802 8.35 55.62 43.64
CA ASN A 802 8.60 56.51 44.81
C ASN A 802 9.54 57.62 44.45
N LEU A 803 9.25 58.84 44.75
CA LEU A 803 10.13 59.96 44.67
C LEU A 803 10.46 60.41 46.09
N ASN A 804 11.73 60.50 46.43
CA ASN A 804 12.25 61.12 47.65
C ASN A 804 13.16 62.23 47.25
N ALA A 805 12.86 63.45 47.68
CA ALA A 805 13.61 64.73 47.40
C ALA A 805 14.04 65.44 48.69
N ASN A 806 15.29 65.76 48.72
CA ASN A 806 15.88 66.52 49.89
C ASN A 806 15.63 68.03 49.74
N ILE A 807 15.02 68.61 50.73
CA ILE A 807 14.71 70.07 50.73
C ILE A 807 15.65 70.93 51.58
N ASP A 808 16.73 70.31 52.11
CA ASP A 808 17.68 71.08 52.94
C ASP A 808 18.31 72.25 52.22
N SER A 809 18.62 72.10 50.92
CA SER A 809 19.27 73.13 50.06
C SER A 809 18.26 74.01 49.32
N ILE A 810 16.97 73.90 49.64
CA ILE A 810 15.92 74.73 49.07
C ILE A 810 15.63 75.93 50.02
N ASP A 811 15.65 77.14 49.56
CA ASP A 811 15.19 78.32 50.26
C ASP A 811 13.71 78.58 49.94
N ILE A 812 12.88 78.60 50.97
CA ILE A 812 11.42 78.76 50.88
C ILE A 812 11.02 80.16 51.27
N SER A 813 10.50 80.95 50.34
CA SER A 813 10.04 82.35 50.56
C SER A 813 8.53 82.41 50.86
N LEU A 814 7.83 81.27 51.03
CA LEU A 814 6.39 81.21 51.33
C LEU A 814 6.11 81.56 52.75
N PRO A 815 4.85 82.05 53.11
CA PRO A 815 4.42 82.29 54.47
C PRO A 815 4.45 81.00 55.34
N ARG A 816 4.47 81.23 56.65
CA ARG A 816 4.22 80.15 57.60
C ARG A 816 2.81 79.56 57.40
N PRO A 817 2.63 78.21 57.50
CA PRO A 817 3.59 77.29 58.09
C PRO A 817 4.57 76.69 57.03
N ILE A 818 4.43 76.94 55.72
CA ILE A 818 5.16 76.29 54.65
C ILE A 818 6.69 76.65 54.71
N ARG A 819 7.05 77.89 55.09
CA ARG A 819 8.43 78.26 55.25
C ARG A 819 9.19 77.51 56.32
N ASP A 820 8.44 77.10 57.39
CA ASP A 820 9.10 76.41 58.49
C ASP A 820 9.20 74.88 58.29
N LEU A 821 8.63 74.33 57.20
CA LEU A 821 8.69 72.92 56.88
C LEU A 821 10.10 72.36 56.92
N LYS A 822 11.06 73.04 56.41
CA LYS A 822 12.46 72.64 56.36
C LYS A 822 13.12 72.55 57.76
N GLU A 823 12.59 73.21 58.79
CA GLU A 823 13.17 73.18 60.14
C GLU A 823 12.92 71.81 60.80
N ASN A 824 11.77 71.13 60.43
CA ASN A 824 11.36 69.90 61.02
C ASN A 824 11.46 68.69 60.04
N ASN A 825 11.59 68.97 58.74
CA ASN A 825 11.55 67.96 57.71
C ASN A 825 12.61 68.23 56.67
N LYS A 826 13.31 67.13 56.29
CA LYS A 826 14.42 67.22 55.30
C LYS A 826 14.00 66.67 53.94
N PHE A 827 12.91 65.92 53.87
CA PHE A 827 12.56 65.21 52.67
C PHE A 827 11.05 65.35 52.32
N ILE A 828 10.79 65.37 51.01
CA ILE A 828 9.52 65.16 50.40
C ILE A 828 9.47 63.69 49.95
N ASP A 829 8.45 62.92 50.33
CA ASP A 829 8.19 61.57 49.82
C ASP A 829 6.91 61.63 49.00
N MET A 830 6.94 61.08 47.80
CA MET A 830 5.78 60.98 46.92
C MET A 830 5.73 59.61 46.25
N ASP A 831 4.58 58.93 46.28
CA ASP A 831 4.28 57.71 45.59
C ASP A 831 3.40 58.03 44.40
N ILE A 832 3.77 57.49 43.23
CA ILE A 832 3.08 57.60 41.96
C ILE A 832 2.58 56.21 41.62
N TYR A 833 1.28 56.00 41.55
CA TYR A 833 0.62 54.73 41.20
C TYR A 833 -0.03 54.86 39.83
N PHE A 834 0.03 53.81 39.09
CA PHE A 834 -0.64 53.66 37.80
C PHE A 834 -1.70 52.56 37.94
N PRO A 835 -2.88 52.85 38.51
CA PRO A 835 -4.01 51.91 38.56
C PRO A 835 -4.46 51.59 37.13
N GLU A 836 -5.20 50.47 36.95
CA GLU A 836 -5.62 50.01 35.62
C GLU A 836 -6.28 51.15 34.79
N ASP A 837 -5.93 51.17 33.50
CA ASP A 837 -6.48 51.96 32.40
C ASP A 837 -6.72 53.47 32.66
N SER A 838 -5.72 54.29 32.29
CA SER A 838 -5.86 55.69 32.12
C SER A 838 -6.05 56.51 33.44
N SER A 839 -5.56 55.97 34.53
CA SER A 839 -5.54 56.72 35.79
C SER A 839 -4.15 56.88 36.42
N LEU A 840 -3.90 57.99 37.08
CA LEU A 840 -2.66 58.28 37.77
C LEU A 840 -3.02 58.81 39.18
N MET A 841 -2.44 58.20 40.21
CA MET A 841 -2.65 58.59 41.58
C MET A 841 -1.31 59.06 42.19
N LEU A 842 -1.28 60.26 42.70
CA LEU A 842 -0.13 60.86 43.38
C LEU A 842 -0.45 60.96 44.86
N GLN A 843 0.34 60.27 45.67
CA GLN A 843 0.27 60.36 47.11
C GLN A 843 1.58 60.89 47.65
N GLY A 844 1.56 61.94 48.46
CA GLY A 844 2.81 62.48 48.95
C GLY A 844 2.69 63.16 50.34
N ARG A 845 3.87 63.40 50.88
CA ARG A 845 3.99 64.06 52.18
C ARG A 845 5.28 64.86 52.31
N VAL A 846 5.26 65.86 53.15
CA VAL A 846 6.44 66.58 53.70
C VAL A 846 6.47 66.30 55.19
N GLY A 847 7.30 65.30 55.58
CA GLY A 847 7.35 64.81 56.97
C GLY A 847 6.00 64.45 57.54
N SER A 848 5.67 64.98 58.71
CA SER A 848 4.35 64.79 59.32
C SER A 848 3.39 66.02 59.18
N ASP A 849 3.85 67.04 58.45
CA ASP A 849 3.18 68.31 58.45
C ASP A 849 2.20 68.56 57.31
N ILE A 850 2.47 67.99 56.16
CA ILE A 850 1.65 68.07 54.93
C ILE A 850 1.54 66.74 54.28
N SER A 851 0.37 66.36 53.83
CA SER A 851 0.14 65.19 52.95
C SER A 851 -0.87 65.59 51.89
N TRP A 852 -0.72 64.89 50.74
CA TRP A 852 -1.68 65.02 49.63
C TRP A 852 -1.97 63.68 49.00
N ASN A 853 -3.19 63.59 48.40
CA ASN A 853 -3.64 62.49 47.57
C ASN A 853 -4.40 63.06 46.37
N ILE A 854 -3.90 62.83 45.15
CA ILE A 854 -4.40 63.45 43.95
C ILE A 854 -4.60 62.34 42.89
N ASP A 855 -5.83 62.26 42.37
CA ASP A 855 -6.20 61.28 41.32
C ASP A 855 -6.43 62.06 40.02
N TYR A 856 -5.72 61.59 38.97
CA TYR A 856 -5.89 62.02 37.59
C TYR A 856 -6.50 60.93 36.75
N VAL A 857 -7.31 61.28 35.74
CA VAL A 857 -7.85 60.39 34.71
C VAL A 857 -7.46 60.96 33.35
N LYS A 858 -7.09 60.08 32.44
CA LYS A 858 -6.76 60.50 31.10
C LYS A 858 -7.99 60.49 30.23
N ASP A 859 -8.40 61.65 29.72
CA ASP A 859 -9.40 61.80 28.70
C ASP A 859 -8.81 62.40 27.44
N GLN A 860 -8.98 61.72 26.28
CA GLN A 860 -8.45 62.18 24.96
C GLN A 860 -6.97 62.65 25.00
N ASN A 861 -6.08 61.92 25.70
CA ASN A 861 -4.66 62.20 25.88
C ASN A 861 -4.33 63.40 26.79
N ILE A 862 -5.29 63.94 27.55
CA ILE A 862 -5.10 64.97 28.51
C ILE A 862 -5.36 64.42 29.93
N TRP A 863 -4.45 64.67 30.84
CA TRP A 863 -4.65 64.31 32.26
C TRP A 863 -5.55 65.35 32.96
N GLU A 864 -6.72 64.95 33.39
CA GLU A 864 -7.65 65.79 34.11
C GLU A 864 -7.69 65.38 35.58
N LEU A 865 -7.66 66.42 36.47
CA LEU A 865 -7.79 66.25 37.91
C LEU A 865 -9.20 65.67 38.22
N LYS A 866 -9.27 64.48 38.73
CA LYS A 866 -10.52 63.83 39.14
C LYS A 866 -10.86 64.14 40.60
N LYS A 867 -9.88 64.11 41.49
CA LYS A 867 -10.01 64.31 42.91
C LYS A 867 -8.66 64.74 43.48
N GLY A 868 -8.67 65.65 44.42
CA GLY A 868 -7.48 66.06 45.14
C GLY A 868 -7.81 66.38 46.59
N ALA A 869 -6.97 65.93 47.50
CA ALA A 869 -7.04 66.21 48.93
C ALA A 869 -5.66 66.67 49.40
N LEU A 870 -5.62 67.80 50.12
CA LEU A 870 -4.45 68.31 50.78
C LEU A 870 -4.77 68.46 52.28
N THR A 871 -3.91 67.89 53.14
CA THR A 871 -4.07 67.81 54.54
C THR A 871 -2.90 68.50 55.26
N PHE A 872 -3.15 69.37 56.21
CA PHE A 872 -2.17 70.03 57.06
C PHE A 872 -2.29 69.46 58.48
N GLY A 873 -1.14 69.13 59.11
CA GLY A 873 -1.06 68.54 60.44
C GLY A 873 -0.73 67.05 60.44
N SER A 874 -0.41 66.49 61.61
CA SER A 874 -0.02 65.07 61.70
C SER A 874 -1.24 64.16 61.48
N VAL A 875 -1.34 63.54 60.39
CA VAL A 875 -2.30 62.49 60.02
C VAL A 875 -1.55 61.16 59.83
N ASP A 876 -2.12 60.16 60.56
CA ASP A 876 -1.62 58.78 60.38
C ASP A 876 -2.09 58.26 59.01
N TYR A 877 -1.15 58.11 58.04
CA TYR A 877 -1.42 57.80 56.64
C TYR A 877 -1.91 56.37 56.37
N LYS A 878 -1.99 55.54 57.39
CA LYS A 878 -2.42 54.15 57.30
C LYS A 878 -3.91 53.89 57.53
N SER A 879 -4.70 54.90 57.79
CA SER A 879 -6.11 54.80 58.13
C SER A 879 -7.10 55.59 57.23
N ALA A 880 -6.63 56.01 56.00
CA ALA A 880 -7.50 56.67 55.02
C ALA A 880 -7.69 55.90 53.75
#